data_9e26e24cd6cfb3deac0af880f3b86564
#
_entry.id   9e26e24cd6cfb3deac0af880f3b86564
#
_cell.length_a   1.000
_cell.length_b   1.000
_cell.length_c   1.000
_cell.angle_alpha   90.00
_cell.angle_beta   90.00
_cell.angle_gamma   90.00
#
_symmetry.space_group_name_H-M   'P 1'
#
loop_
_entity.id
_entity.type
_entity.pdbx_description
1 polymer ?
#
loop_
_entity_poly.entity_id
_entity_poly.type
_entity_poly.pdbx_seq_one_letter_code
_entity_poly.pdbx_strand_id
1 'polypeptide(L)'
;MLNYLEASIGRKFNYTVTFTTGFALCIACGAFVLADISLLREHMARNILVLAKLTGTNSSGALIFEDKIGAKDILMNLDAEPHVVSAALYTSDDQLMVRYFRKSTFPAKVPERLPEDYLGYEGNQLIVVHRLKFDGEAIGGIYIASDLKGVEVHAYHLIKIIAIILIVTLIFSVFLSTWIQKKLVRPILALTKLVNKVAKDNDFSLRATKTSNDELGVVMDGFNVMLDQINHFAFYDHLTNLANRHTFNRLLDSSLILARRNKQRLAVIFLDLDNFKRINDTLGHGIGDLLLKTEAKRLLDCVRGSDYIARIGSEKSSGDRSVARFGGDEFAVLINDIRHPKNAGIVADRILAALSIPVLLDGYNVFTTPSIGIAIFPDDGEDADILLKNADTAMYQAKKEGKGSFRLYHQDMNANAHKRLSLEEQLRKALERGEISLHYQPLINGYTGKIKGAEALMRWENSVFGTVSPIEFIPIAEEIGLITKLGEWALLTACRQAKYWSDQGLKPFQIAVNLSSVQFHQDGLVGIIENVLVESGLAAENLVLELTESLVMKDSEKSIGALNQLKTMGLQLAVDDFGTGYSSLSYLKRFPIDYLKIDRSFIKDVTTNLEDASITTAIITLAHSLNLQVVAEGVETIEQEAFLKGKGCDKMQGYLYSKPMASSQFEQYYKAHTKVLCKLLE
;
A
#
# COMPACT_ATOMS: atom_id res chain seq x y z
N MET A 1 -41.03 24.19 14.28
CA MET A 1 -39.89 23.38 14.77
C MET A 1 -39.46 22.29 13.74
N LEU A 2 -40.37 21.57 13.12
CA LEU A 2 -40.06 20.54 12.10
C LEU A 2 -39.27 21.09 10.89
N ASN A 3 -39.60 22.25 10.36
CA ASN A 3 -38.85 22.87 9.24
C ASN A 3 -37.43 23.34 9.59
N TYR A 4 -37.06 23.39 10.87
CA TYR A 4 -35.72 23.75 11.33
C TYR A 4 -34.77 22.56 11.25
N LEU A 5 -35.22 21.35 11.54
CA LEU A 5 -34.40 20.14 11.56
C LEU A 5 -33.96 19.72 10.15
N GLU A 6 -34.74 19.99 9.13
CA GLU A 6 -34.42 19.69 7.73
C GLU A 6 -33.70 20.84 7.00
N ALA A 7 -33.58 22.00 7.62
CA ALA A 7 -32.94 23.16 7.01
C ALA A 7 -31.41 22.97 6.89
N SER A 8 -30.82 23.49 5.82
CA SER A 8 -29.37 23.55 5.67
C SER A 8 -28.73 24.31 6.83
N ILE A 9 -27.47 23.95 7.18
CA ILE A 9 -26.70 24.60 8.27
C ILE A 9 -26.76 26.13 8.18
N GLY A 10 -26.67 26.68 6.98
CA GLY A 10 -26.77 28.14 6.77
C GLY A 10 -28.13 28.71 7.18
N ARG A 11 -29.25 28.04 6.87
CA ARG A 11 -30.58 28.50 7.31
C ARG A 11 -30.72 28.35 8.81
N LYS A 12 -30.26 27.28 9.41
CA LYS A 12 -30.28 27.07 10.87
C LYS A 12 -29.53 28.21 11.58
N PHE A 13 -28.34 28.56 11.09
CA PHE A 13 -27.55 29.66 11.63
C PHE A 13 -28.30 30.99 11.59
N ASN A 14 -28.88 31.34 10.42
CA ASN A 14 -29.64 32.59 10.28
C ASN A 14 -30.84 32.63 11.24
N TYR A 15 -31.63 31.55 11.31
CA TYR A 15 -32.79 31.47 12.23
C TYR A 15 -32.36 31.61 13.70
N THR A 16 -31.30 30.92 14.09
CA THR A 16 -30.81 31.00 15.48
C THR A 16 -30.37 32.41 15.85
N VAL A 17 -29.52 33.03 15.03
CA VAL A 17 -29.03 34.38 15.30
C VAL A 17 -30.14 35.39 15.32
N THR A 18 -31.06 35.39 14.33
CA THR A 18 -32.15 36.32 14.24
C THR A 18 -33.15 36.15 15.40
N PHE A 19 -33.46 34.91 15.75
CA PHE A 19 -34.38 34.60 16.86
C PHE A 19 -33.79 35.01 18.23
N THR A 20 -32.53 34.63 18.50
CA THR A 20 -31.89 34.95 19.78
C THR A 20 -31.70 36.46 19.97
N THR A 21 -31.29 37.16 18.91
CA THR A 21 -31.15 38.61 18.94
C THR A 21 -32.48 39.31 19.13
N GLY A 22 -33.48 38.92 18.36
CA GLY A 22 -34.85 39.48 18.47
C GLY A 22 -35.48 39.23 19.84
N PHE A 23 -35.37 38.01 20.37
CA PHE A 23 -35.92 37.63 21.67
C PHE A 23 -35.23 38.40 22.82
N ALA A 24 -33.90 38.44 22.83
CA ALA A 24 -33.12 39.17 23.84
C ALA A 24 -33.48 40.67 23.81
N LEU A 25 -33.60 41.26 22.64
CA LEU A 25 -33.94 42.66 22.47
C LEU A 25 -35.34 42.99 22.90
N CYS A 26 -36.33 42.11 22.62
CA CYS A 26 -37.70 42.26 23.09
C CYS A 26 -37.81 42.27 24.62
N ILE A 27 -37.09 41.37 25.27
CA ILE A 27 -37.05 41.33 26.74
C ILE A 27 -36.40 42.63 27.32
N ALA A 28 -35.25 43.04 26.77
CA ALA A 28 -34.56 44.21 27.23
C ALA A 28 -35.40 45.50 27.04
N CYS A 29 -36.02 45.64 25.86
CA CYS A 29 -36.89 46.78 25.55
C CYS A 29 -38.14 46.78 26.42
N GLY A 30 -38.79 45.63 26.64
CA GLY A 30 -39.92 45.49 27.52
C GLY A 30 -39.60 45.90 28.97
N ALA A 31 -38.47 45.41 29.47
CA ALA A 31 -38.00 45.79 30.81
C ALA A 31 -37.73 47.31 30.94
N PHE A 32 -37.13 47.89 29.91
CA PHE A 32 -36.82 49.32 29.84
C PHE A 32 -38.07 50.18 29.85
N VAL A 33 -39.08 49.81 29.01
CA VAL A 33 -40.37 50.53 28.99
C VAL A 33 -41.07 50.49 30.34
N LEU A 34 -41.12 49.33 30.98
CA LEU A 34 -41.73 49.18 32.30
C LEU A 34 -41.03 50.02 33.36
N ALA A 35 -39.70 50.02 33.37
CA ALA A 35 -38.89 50.79 34.30
C ALA A 35 -39.08 52.33 34.10
N ASP A 36 -39.10 52.78 32.85
CA ASP A 36 -39.21 54.21 32.52
C ASP A 36 -40.61 54.74 32.88
N ILE A 37 -41.70 53.98 32.55
CA ILE A 37 -43.07 54.32 32.96
C ILE A 37 -43.17 54.35 34.48
N SER A 38 -42.58 53.42 35.19
CA SER A 38 -42.59 53.42 36.67
C SER A 38 -41.91 54.65 37.26
N LEU A 39 -40.74 55.00 36.73
CA LEU A 39 -39.99 56.19 37.16
C LEU A 39 -40.78 57.46 36.87
N LEU A 40 -41.37 57.60 35.70
CA LEU A 40 -42.15 58.76 35.30
C LEU A 40 -43.38 58.94 36.20
N ARG A 41 -44.07 57.88 36.57
CA ARG A 41 -45.17 57.91 37.56
C ARG A 41 -44.70 58.39 38.89
N GLU A 42 -43.58 57.90 39.40
CA GLU A 42 -43.06 58.32 40.69
C GLU A 42 -42.64 59.80 40.68
N HIS A 43 -42.03 60.30 39.60
CA HIS A 43 -41.74 61.71 39.43
C HIS A 43 -43.02 62.57 39.42
N MET A 44 -44.04 62.15 38.69
CA MET A 44 -45.31 62.84 38.64
C MET A 44 -45.98 62.88 40.02
N ALA A 45 -45.99 61.78 40.76
CA ALA A 45 -46.54 61.73 42.09
C ALA A 45 -45.81 62.75 43.06
N ARG A 46 -44.49 62.78 43.00
CA ARG A 46 -43.71 63.72 43.76
C ARG A 46 -44.01 65.21 43.41
N ASN A 47 -44.11 65.48 42.09
CA ASN A 47 -44.39 66.83 41.60
C ASN A 47 -45.78 67.34 42.04
N ILE A 48 -46.83 66.53 41.92
CA ILE A 48 -48.17 66.88 42.32
C ILE A 48 -48.33 67.00 43.84
N LEU A 49 -47.59 66.16 44.62
CA LEU A 49 -47.53 66.36 46.11
C LEU A 49 -46.90 67.68 46.52
N VAL A 50 -45.75 68.01 45.83
CA VAL A 50 -45.12 69.32 46.08
C VAL A 50 -46.08 70.50 45.75
N LEU A 51 -46.75 70.37 44.60
CA LEU A 51 -47.77 71.32 44.15
C LEU A 51 -48.90 71.44 45.18
N ALA A 52 -49.43 70.33 45.69
CA ALA A 52 -50.48 70.28 46.69
C ALA A 52 -50.03 71.01 48.01
N LYS A 53 -48.77 70.75 48.44
CA LYS A 53 -48.22 71.42 49.61
C LYS A 53 -48.06 72.92 49.42
N LEU A 54 -47.51 73.38 48.30
CA LEU A 54 -47.34 74.79 48.00
C LEU A 54 -48.68 75.51 47.86
N THR A 55 -49.63 74.95 47.11
CA THR A 55 -50.95 75.52 46.93
C THR A 55 -51.72 75.55 48.23
N GLY A 56 -51.61 74.47 49.03
CA GLY A 56 -52.19 74.43 50.36
C GLY A 56 -51.66 75.45 51.28
N THR A 57 -50.31 75.61 51.35
CA THR A 57 -49.65 76.66 52.21
C THR A 57 -50.09 78.04 51.73
N ASN A 58 -50.14 78.33 50.48
CA ASN A 58 -50.62 79.59 49.94
C ASN A 58 -52.10 79.85 50.28
N SER A 59 -52.84 78.79 50.44
CA SER A 59 -54.31 78.89 50.76
C SER A 59 -54.56 79.04 52.29
N SER A 60 -53.54 78.94 53.13
CA SER A 60 -53.75 78.95 54.60
C SER A 60 -54.47 80.21 55.12
N GLY A 61 -54.16 81.37 54.60
CA GLY A 61 -54.85 82.62 54.95
C GLY A 61 -56.31 82.58 54.52
N ALA A 62 -56.54 82.12 53.32
CA ALA A 62 -57.95 82.04 52.82
C ALA A 62 -58.80 80.96 53.56
N LEU A 63 -58.15 79.90 54.03
CA LEU A 63 -58.79 78.86 54.85
C LEU A 63 -59.10 79.33 56.25
N ILE A 64 -58.18 80.04 56.93
CA ILE A 64 -58.31 80.58 58.30
C ILE A 64 -59.44 81.68 58.36
N PHE A 65 -59.56 82.49 57.30
CA PHE A 65 -60.51 83.57 57.24
C PHE A 65 -61.80 83.22 56.45
N GLU A 66 -61.95 81.97 56.03
CA GLU A 66 -63.07 81.44 55.20
C GLU A 66 -63.28 82.26 53.90
N ASP A 67 -62.25 82.92 53.36
CA ASP A 67 -62.34 83.73 52.13
C ASP A 67 -62.46 82.83 50.90
N LYS A 68 -63.70 82.57 50.46
CA LYS A 68 -64.00 81.75 49.29
C LYS A 68 -63.53 82.34 47.96
N ILE A 69 -63.39 83.71 47.90
CA ILE A 69 -62.91 84.37 46.69
C ILE A 69 -61.42 84.18 46.54
N GLY A 70 -60.66 84.49 47.58
CA GLY A 70 -59.21 84.32 47.59
C GLY A 70 -58.76 82.85 47.44
N ALA A 71 -59.48 81.93 48.08
CA ALA A 71 -59.29 80.47 47.89
C ALA A 71 -59.56 80.01 46.44
N LYS A 72 -60.52 80.54 45.77
CA LYS A 72 -60.82 80.29 44.39
C LYS A 72 -59.73 80.80 43.45
N ASP A 73 -59.24 82.00 43.66
CA ASP A 73 -58.18 82.64 42.87
C ASP A 73 -56.88 81.84 43.01
N ILE A 74 -56.54 81.33 44.17
CA ILE A 74 -55.35 80.47 44.40
C ILE A 74 -55.55 79.17 43.70
N LEU A 75 -56.66 78.51 43.70
CA LEU A 75 -56.94 77.26 42.95
C LEU A 75 -56.92 77.47 41.41
N MET A 76 -57.35 78.71 40.98
CA MET A 76 -57.30 79.03 39.56
C MET A 76 -55.86 79.10 39.00
N ASN A 77 -54.88 79.37 39.85
CA ASN A 77 -53.50 79.30 39.42
C ASN A 77 -53.02 77.87 39.04
N LEU A 78 -53.72 76.84 39.43
CA LEU A 78 -53.50 75.44 38.98
C LEU A 78 -53.81 75.26 37.53
N ASP A 79 -54.43 76.24 36.88
CA ASP A 79 -54.67 76.18 35.37
C ASP A 79 -53.29 76.23 34.67
N ALA A 80 -52.24 76.73 35.26
CA ALA A 80 -50.88 76.69 34.72
C ALA A 80 -50.29 75.25 34.59
N GLU A 81 -50.75 74.36 35.43
CA GLU A 81 -50.31 72.93 35.40
C GLU A 81 -51.18 72.09 34.48
N PRO A 82 -50.73 71.71 33.32
CA PRO A 82 -51.54 71.09 32.25
C PRO A 82 -52.26 69.80 32.67
N HIS A 83 -51.70 69.09 33.62
CA HIS A 83 -52.17 67.75 34.03
C HIS A 83 -53.12 67.77 35.21
N VAL A 84 -53.29 68.88 35.92
CA VAL A 84 -54.30 69.00 37.01
C VAL A 84 -55.67 69.10 36.42
N VAL A 85 -56.50 68.13 36.74
CA VAL A 85 -57.86 67.96 36.23
C VAL A 85 -58.87 68.63 37.17
N SER A 86 -58.67 68.44 38.48
CA SER A 86 -59.55 69.06 39.49
C SER A 86 -58.75 69.28 40.79
N ALA A 87 -59.15 70.24 41.52
CA ALA A 87 -58.60 70.51 42.84
C ALA A 87 -59.75 71.08 43.78
N ALA A 88 -59.61 70.85 45.06
CA ALA A 88 -60.51 71.35 46.01
C ALA A 88 -59.83 71.74 47.34
N LEU A 89 -60.35 72.75 47.97
CA LEU A 89 -59.99 73.12 49.32
C LEU A 89 -61.12 72.85 50.30
N TYR A 90 -60.77 72.39 51.47
CA TYR A 90 -61.71 71.94 52.49
C TYR A 90 -61.39 72.72 53.79
N THR A 91 -62.39 72.99 54.55
CA THR A 91 -62.32 73.64 55.87
C THR A 91 -61.78 72.70 56.94
N SER A 92 -61.55 73.22 58.17
CA SER A 92 -61.09 72.41 59.32
C SER A 92 -62.07 71.25 59.63
N ASP A 93 -63.38 71.40 59.32
CA ASP A 93 -64.42 70.42 59.56
C ASP A 93 -64.61 69.49 58.38
N ASP A 94 -63.60 69.40 57.53
CA ASP A 94 -63.60 68.54 56.33
C ASP A 94 -64.70 68.84 55.29
N GLN A 95 -65.38 70.02 55.34
CA GLN A 95 -66.45 70.46 54.42
C GLN A 95 -65.77 71.10 53.18
N LEU A 96 -66.37 70.80 52.00
CA LEU A 96 -65.90 71.42 50.74
C LEU A 96 -66.11 72.95 50.78
N MET A 97 -64.99 73.69 50.69
CA MET A 97 -65.03 75.16 50.65
C MET A 97 -65.09 75.69 49.23
N VAL A 98 -64.17 75.32 48.41
CA VAL A 98 -64.06 75.74 46.99
C VAL A 98 -63.51 74.58 46.13
N ARG A 99 -63.97 74.51 44.88
CA ARG A 99 -63.50 73.52 43.89
C ARG A 99 -63.02 74.22 42.64
N TYR A 100 -62.01 73.63 42.00
CA TYR A 100 -61.51 73.95 40.68
C TYR A 100 -61.67 72.77 39.75
N PHE A 101 -62.18 73.05 38.51
CA PHE A 101 -62.22 72.07 37.44
C PHE A 101 -61.69 72.69 36.15
N ARG A 102 -60.83 71.96 35.45
CA ARG A 102 -60.38 72.37 34.17
C ARG A 102 -61.50 72.29 33.11
N LYS A 103 -61.69 73.37 32.35
CA LYS A 103 -62.84 73.48 31.42
C LYS A 103 -62.95 72.45 30.33
N SER A 104 -61.97 71.63 30.12
CA SER A 104 -61.89 70.68 29.00
C SER A 104 -62.04 69.22 29.42
N THR A 105 -62.31 68.89 30.66
CA THR A 105 -62.32 67.52 31.14
C THR A 105 -63.73 67.11 31.64
N PHE A 106 -64.11 65.81 31.40
CA PHE A 106 -65.33 65.19 31.96
C PHE A 106 -65.39 65.33 33.48
N PRO A 107 -66.62 65.27 34.09
CA PRO A 107 -66.76 65.63 35.51
C PRO A 107 -65.91 64.77 36.39
N ALA A 108 -64.79 65.35 36.82
CA ALA A 108 -63.96 64.78 37.88
C ALA A 108 -64.82 64.88 39.18
N LYS A 109 -65.03 63.75 39.87
CA LYS A 109 -65.72 63.73 41.16
C LYS A 109 -64.76 64.27 42.20
N VAL A 110 -64.98 65.43 42.65
CA VAL A 110 -64.38 65.96 43.87
C VAL A 110 -65.23 65.48 45.07
N PRO A 111 -64.60 64.85 46.09
CA PRO A 111 -65.33 64.38 47.27
C PRO A 111 -66.03 65.53 47.99
N GLU A 112 -67.22 65.31 48.56
CA GLU A 112 -67.91 66.32 49.33
C GLU A 112 -67.30 66.56 50.72
N ARG A 113 -66.52 65.54 51.22
CA ARG A 113 -65.74 65.66 52.45
C ARG A 113 -64.28 65.32 52.19
N LEU A 114 -63.38 65.94 52.88
CA LEU A 114 -61.90 65.67 52.73
C LEU A 114 -61.61 64.18 53.08
N PRO A 115 -61.05 63.36 52.17
CA PRO A 115 -60.57 62.05 52.56
C PRO A 115 -59.34 62.10 53.48
N GLU A 116 -58.95 60.94 54.02
CA GLU A 116 -57.64 60.84 54.72
C GLU A 116 -56.50 61.18 53.76
N ASP A 117 -55.37 61.59 54.35
CA ASP A 117 -54.14 61.84 53.56
C ASP A 117 -53.86 60.66 52.61
N TYR A 118 -53.80 60.94 51.33
CA TYR A 118 -53.70 59.95 50.34
C TYR A 118 -52.79 60.39 49.15
N LEU A 119 -51.93 59.53 48.74
CA LEU A 119 -51.13 59.67 47.51
C LEU A 119 -51.18 58.37 46.78
N GLY A 120 -51.93 58.32 45.69
CA GLY A 120 -52.07 57.08 44.96
C GLY A 120 -52.78 57.24 43.61
N TYR A 121 -52.81 56.13 42.84
CA TYR A 121 -53.44 56.11 41.53
C TYR A 121 -54.82 55.46 41.64
N GLU A 122 -55.86 56.16 41.22
CA GLU A 122 -57.18 55.64 41.11
C GLU A 122 -57.67 55.70 39.63
N GLY A 123 -57.79 54.52 39.00
CA GLY A 123 -58.08 54.46 37.57
C GLY A 123 -56.97 55.14 36.72
N ASN A 124 -57.40 56.19 35.99
CA ASN A 124 -56.48 56.91 35.11
C ASN A 124 -56.11 58.29 35.66
N GLN A 125 -56.14 58.45 36.97
CA GLN A 125 -55.81 59.73 37.68
C GLN A 125 -54.89 59.45 38.87
N LEU A 126 -53.99 60.41 39.10
CA LEU A 126 -53.22 60.50 40.31
C LEU A 126 -53.95 61.42 41.30
N ILE A 127 -54.28 60.93 42.46
CA ILE A 127 -55.02 61.66 43.49
C ILE A 127 -53.98 61.96 44.62
N VAL A 128 -53.97 63.20 44.99
CA VAL A 128 -53.17 63.72 46.17
C VAL A 128 -54.18 64.42 47.13
N VAL A 129 -54.21 63.93 48.34
CA VAL A 129 -54.94 64.57 49.47
C VAL A 129 -53.86 64.93 50.49
N HIS A 130 -53.90 66.21 50.91
CA HIS A 130 -52.89 66.68 51.91
C HIS A 130 -53.55 67.59 52.94
N ARG A 131 -53.50 67.21 54.22
CA ARG A 131 -54.03 68.01 55.33
C ARG A 131 -53.08 69.15 55.66
N LEU A 132 -53.67 70.32 55.80
CA LEU A 132 -52.97 71.56 56.09
C LEU A 132 -53.03 71.89 57.58
N LYS A 133 -51.84 72.22 58.14
CA LYS A 133 -51.72 72.59 59.54
C LYS A 133 -51.04 73.94 59.63
N PHE A 134 -51.54 74.76 60.55
CA PHE A 134 -50.95 76.04 60.93
C PHE A 134 -50.77 76.07 62.45
N ASP A 135 -49.60 76.32 62.93
CA ASP A 135 -49.19 76.25 64.34
C ASP A 135 -49.59 74.96 65.09
N GLY A 136 -49.59 73.84 64.34
CA GLY A 136 -49.98 72.51 64.87
C GLY A 136 -51.42 72.11 64.78
N GLU A 137 -52.34 73.08 64.55
CA GLU A 137 -53.78 72.85 64.40
C GLU A 137 -54.15 72.62 62.92
N ALA A 138 -55.08 71.66 62.65
CA ALA A 138 -55.57 71.40 61.32
C ALA A 138 -56.52 72.54 60.84
N ILE A 139 -56.07 73.29 59.82
CA ILE A 139 -56.85 74.40 59.24
C ILE A 139 -57.70 74.01 58.03
N GLY A 140 -57.55 72.76 57.54
CA GLY A 140 -58.27 72.29 56.39
C GLY A 140 -57.39 71.29 55.58
N GLY A 141 -57.74 71.13 54.28
CA GLY A 141 -56.99 70.25 53.39
C GLY A 141 -57.14 70.60 51.92
N ILE A 142 -56.29 70.02 51.13
CA ILE A 142 -56.31 70.19 49.71
C ILE A 142 -56.39 68.78 49.00
N TYR A 143 -57.25 68.70 48.01
CA TYR A 143 -57.41 67.59 47.11
C TYR A 143 -56.96 68.05 45.73
N ILE A 144 -56.10 67.27 45.07
CA ILE A 144 -55.68 67.49 43.68
C ILE A 144 -55.75 66.18 42.95
N ALA A 145 -56.44 66.21 41.82
CA ALA A 145 -56.47 65.08 40.86
C ALA A 145 -55.78 65.47 39.56
N SER A 146 -54.82 64.66 39.12
CA SER A 146 -54.08 64.85 37.90
C SER A 146 -54.32 63.70 36.91
N ASP A 147 -54.41 63.98 35.62
CA ASP A 147 -54.51 62.96 34.62
C ASP A 147 -53.14 62.32 34.31
N LEU A 148 -53.19 61.13 33.73
CA LEU A 148 -51.97 60.42 33.30
C LEU A 148 -51.66 60.59 31.82
N LYS A 149 -52.32 61.52 31.11
CA LYS A 149 -52.11 61.74 29.69
C LYS A 149 -50.67 62.00 29.32
N GLY A 150 -49.92 62.72 30.13
CA GLY A 150 -48.48 62.95 29.94
C GLY A 150 -47.68 61.63 29.91
N VAL A 151 -48.04 60.71 30.84
CA VAL A 151 -47.38 59.38 30.90
C VAL A 151 -47.80 58.54 29.68
N GLU A 152 -49.03 58.59 29.24
CA GLU A 152 -49.53 57.83 28.04
C GLU A 152 -48.85 58.33 26.77
N VAL A 153 -48.77 59.63 26.56
CA VAL A 153 -48.11 60.24 25.40
C VAL A 153 -46.62 59.89 25.37
N HIS A 154 -45.96 59.98 26.52
CA HIS A 154 -44.53 59.59 26.63
C HIS A 154 -44.37 58.10 26.33
N ALA A 155 -45.15 57.21 26.92
CA ALA A 155 -45.10 55.78 26.63
C ALA A 155 -45.32 55.47 25.16
N TYR A 156 -46.25 56.17 24.49
CA TYR A 156 -46.49 56.00 23.06
C TYR A 156 -45.29 56.42 22.18
N HIS A 157 -44.63 57.55 22.52
CA HIS A 157 -43.41 57.98 21.81
C HIS A 157 -42.26 57.04 22.05
N LEU A 158 -42.09 56.55 23.30
CA LEU A 158 -41.05 55.56 23.66
C LEU A 158 -41.26 54.27 22.90
N ILE A 159 -42.49 53.73 22.81
CA ILE A 159 -42.78 52.50 22.06
C ILE A 159 -42.50 52.69 20.59
N LYS A 160 -42.80 53.85 20.00
CA LYS A 160 -42.47 54.14 18.60
C LYS A 160 -40.95 54.12 18.36
N ILE A 161 -40.18 54.76 19.21
CA ILE A 161 -38.71 54.77 19.08
C ILE A 161 -38.15 53.35 19.21
N ILE A 162 -38.64 52.62 20.18
CA ILE A 162 -38.22 51.23 20.40
C ILE A 162 -38.56 50.35 19.21
N ALA A 163 -39.76 50.50 18.62
CA ALA A 163 -40.19 49.77 17.44
C ALA A 163 -39.22 50.03 16.24
N ILE A 164 -38.85 51.31 16.04
CA ILE A 164 -37.85 51.65 14.98
C ILE A 164 -36.52 51.03 15.27
N ILE A 165 -36.00 51.10 16.51
CA ILE A 165 -34.71 50.48 16.88
C ILE A 165 -34.78 48.97 16.67
N LEU A 166 -35.87 48.31 17.03
CA LEU A 166 -36.08 46.89 16.89
C LEU A 166 -36.06 46.47 15.43
N ILE A 167 -36.72 47.23 14.54
CA ILE A 167 -36.71 46.97 13.09
C ILE A 167 -35.30 47.13 12.53
N VAL A 168 -34.61 48.22 12.85
CA VAL A 168 -33.25 48.48 12.36
C VAL A 168 -32.27 47.41 12.81
N THR A 169 -32.31 47.01 14.08
CA THR A 169 -31.43 45.95 14.62
C THR A 169 -31.78 44.57 14.03
N LEU A 170 -33.05 44.29 13.75
CA LEU A 170 -33.42 43.04 13.07
C LEU A 170 -32.86 42.99 11.64
N ILE A 171 -33.01 44.08 10.90
CA ILE A 171 -32.47 44.18 9.52
C ILE A 171 -30.95 44.02 9.57
N PHE A 172 -30.25 44.69 10.50
CA PHE A 172 -28.82 44.61 10.68
C PHE A 172 -28.38 43.18 11.06
N SER A 173 -29.10 42.51 11.95
CA SER A 173 -28.84 41.12 12.36
C SER A 173 -28.97 40.16 11.17
N VAL A 174 -29.98 40.31 10.32
CA VAL A 174 -30.14 39.51 9.08
C VAL A 174 -28.98 39.76 8.10
N PHE A 175 -28.65 41.03 7.93
CA PHE A 175 -27.49 41.39 7.08
C PHE A 175 -26.18 40.78 7.56
N LEU A 176 -25.87 40.95 8.83
CA LEU A 176 -24.64 40.41 9.45
C LEU A 176 -24.60 38.88 9.38
N SER A 177 -25.72 38.23 9.71
CA SER A 177 -25.84 36.77 9.65
C SER A 177 -25.64 36.23 8.24
N THR A 178 -26.21 36.90 7.22
CA THR A 178 -26.00 36.49 5.80
C THR A 178 -24.57 36.74 5.32
N TRP A 179 -23.93 37.80 5.80
CA TRP A 179 -22.52 38.09 5.49
C TRP A 179 -21.57 37.03 6.09
N ILE A 180 -21.75 36.67 7.37
CA ILE A 180 -21.00 35.61 8.05
C ILE A 180 -21.21 34.27 7.34
N GLN A 181 -22.47 33.94 6.98
CA GLN A 181 -22.80 32.72 6.26
C GLN A 181 -22.04 32.60 4.93
N LYS A 182 -21.94 33.70 4.17
CA LYS A 182 -21.19 33.70 2.90
C LYS A 182 -19.70 33.49 3.11
N LYS A 183 -19.11 34.07 4.16
CA LYS A 183 -17.66 33.99 4.41
C LYS A 183 -17.21 32.71 5.10
N LEU A 184 -18.00 32.15 6.03
CA LEU A 184 -17.58 30.99 6.83
C LEU A 184 -18.30 29.70 6.43
N VAL A 185 -19.62 29.74 6.26
CA VAL A 185 -20.40 28.49 6.09
C VAL A 185 -20.33 27.95 4.66
N ARG A 186 -20.38 28.82 3.64
CA ARG A 186 -20.35 28.38 2.24
C ARG A 186 -19.06 27.65 1.85
N PRO A 187 -17.84 28.11 2.21
CA PRO A 187 -16.61 27.39 1.92
C PRO A 187 -16.57 26.01 2.54
N ILE A 188 -17.05 25.87 3.78
CA ILE A 188 -17.11 24.56 4.48
C ILE A 188 -18.05 23.60 3.74
N LEU A 189 -19.23 24.08 3.33
CA LEU A 189 -20.19 23.26 2.57
C LEU A 189 -19.65 22.90 1.17
N ALA A 190 -18.87 23.77 0.54
CA ALA A 190 -18.21 23.46 -0.71
C ALA A 190 -17.16 22.36 -0.54
N LEU A 191 -16.34 22.45 0.51
CA LEU A 191 -15.37 21.40 0.86
C LEU A 191 -16.08 20.06 1.15
N THR A 192 -17.16 20.07 1.95
CA THR A 192 -17.96 18.85 2.23
C THR A 192 -18.51 18.21 0.96
N LYS A 193 -19.01 19.01 0.03
CA LYS A 193 -19.50 18.50 -1.27
C LYS A 193 -18.35 17.88 -2.09
N LEU A 194 -17.18 18.52 -2.07
CA LEU A 194 -16.00 18.01 -2.76
C LEU A 194 -15.54 16.69 -2.16
N VAL A 195 -15.44 16.59 -0.82
CA VAL A 195 -15.10 15.34 -0.11
C VAL A 195 -16.06 14.22 -0.50
N ASN A 196 -17.38 14.48 -0.47
CA ASN A 196 -18.38 13.48 -0.84
C ASN A 196 -18.27 13.08 -2.32
N LYS A 197 -17.93 14.02 -3.20
CA LYS A 197 -17.73 13.73 -4.63
C LYS A 197 -16.48 12.87 -4.86
N VAL A 198 -15.36 13.22 -4.23
CA VAL A 198 -14.13 12.42 -4.27
C VAL A 198 -14.39 11.01 -3.75
N ALA A 199 -15.09 10.86 -2.62
CA ALA A 199 -15.40 9.56 -2.04
C ALA A 199 -16.35 8.70 -2.89
N LYS A 200 -17.29 9.33 -3.63
CA LYS A 200 -18.24 8.61 -4.47
C LYS A 200 -17.66 8.21 -5.81
N ASP A 201 -16.94 9.14 -6.45
CA ASP A 201 -16.47 8.99 -7.83
C ASP A 201 -15.04 8.43 -7.89
N ASN A 202 -14.34 8.29 -6.74
CA ASN A 202 -12.93 7.94 -6.63
C ASN A 202 -12.02 8.82 -7.51
N ASP A 203 -12.44 10.08 -7.74
CA ASP A 203 -11.69 11.04 -8.55
C ASP A 203 -10.82 11.93 -7.66
N PHE A 204 -9.58 11.51 -7.46
CA PHE A 204 -8.58 12.23 -6.66
C PHE A 204 -7.92 13.40 -7.42
N SER A 205 -8.31 13.68 -8.67
CA SER A 205 -7.82 14.84 -9.43
C SER A 205 -8.50 16.15 -9.04
N LEU A 206 -9.66 16.08 -8.38
CA LEU A 206 -10.42 17.23 -7.91
C LEU A 206 -9.63 18.01 -6.85
N ARG A 207 -9.77 19.34 -6.85
CA ARG A 207 -9.06 20.22 -5.88
C ARG A 207 -10.03 21.17 -5.21
N ALA A 208 -9.82 21.42 -3.92
CA ALA A 208 -10.48 22.47 -3.19
C ALA A 208 -9.91 23.82 -3.58
N THR A 209 -10.80 24.75 -3.98
CA THR A 209 -10.39 26.12 -4.33
C THR A 209 -10.18 26.91 -3.04
N LYS A 210 -8.97 27.41 -2.79
CA LYS A 210 -8.65 28.26 -1.65
C LYS A 210 -9.40 29.58 -1.78
N THR A 211 -10.27 29.87 -0.80
CA THR A 211 -11.13 31.07 -0.80
C THR A 211 -10.71 32.12 0.23
N SER A 212 -9.83 31.77 1.17
CA SER A 212 -9.33 32.65 2.23
C SER A 212 -7.89 32.28 2.63
N ASN A 213 -7.21 33.20 3.34
CA ASN A 213 -5.86 32.98 3.88
C ASN A 213 -5.88 32.76 5.40
N ASP A 214 -7.03 32.34 5.94
CA ASP A 214 -7.25 31.99 7.33
C ASP A 214 -7.12 30.46 7.56
N GLU A 215 -7.55 29.97 8.71
CA GLU A 215 -7.52 28.56 9.08
C GLU A 215 -8.29 27.67 8.08
N LEU A 216 -9.34 28.20 7.46
CA LEU A 216 -10.08 27.50 6.39
C LEU A 216 -9.22 27.30 5.15
N GLY A 217 -8.43 28.30 4.78
CA GLY A 217 -7.46 28.20 3.70
C GLY A 217 -6.41 27.13 3.96
N VAL A 218 -5.91 27.06 5.20
CA VAL A 218 -4.96 26.02 5.62
C VAL A 218 -5.57 24.62 5.53
N VAL A 219 -6.82 24.44 5.93
CA VAL A 219 -7.54 23.16 5.81
C VAL A 219 -7.70 22.77 4.34
N MET A 220 -8.02 23.72 3.46
CA MET A 220 -8.15 23.46 2.01
C MET A 220 -6.81 23.06 1.39
N ASP A 221 -5.73 23.75 1.75
CA ASP A 221 -4.37 23.39 1.30
C ASP A 221 -3.98 22.00 1.80
N GLY A 222 -4.19 21.70 3.10
CA GLY A 222 -3.94 20.39 3.68
C GLY A 222 -4.75 19.27 3.02
N PHE A 223 -6.02 19.53 2.70
CA PHE A 223 -6.86 18.60 1.97
C PHE A 223 -6.33 18.33 0.54
N ASN A 224 -5.88 19.37 -0.16
CA ASN A 224 -5.27 19.21 -1.48
C ASN A 224 -3.97 18.41 -1.43
N VAL A 225 -3.10 18.66 -0.44
CA VAL A 225 -1.88 17.87 -0.21
C VAL A 225 -2.21 16.41 0.07
N MET A 226 -3.22 16.14 0.89
CA MET A 226 -3.69 14.78 1.15
C MET A 226 -4.20 14.11 -0.15
N LEU A 227 -4.96 14.82 -0.98
CA LEU A 227 -5.41 14.30 -2.27
C LEU A 227 -4.24 14.03 -3.23
N ASP A 228 -3.20 14.87 -3.21
CA ASP A 228 -1.98 14.64 -3.99
C ASP A 228 -1.27 13.36 -3.54
N GLN A 229 -1.15 13.14 -2.23
CA GLN A 229 -0.57 11.91 -1.68
C GLN A 229 -1.39 10.67 -2.03
N ILE A 230 -2.72 10.72 -1.85
CA ILE A 230 -3.61 9.61 -2.21
C ILE A 230 -3.52 9.32 -3.70
N ASN A 231 -3.55 10.34 -4.55
CA ASN A 231 -3.39 10.20 -5.99
C ASN A 231 -2.05 9.55 -6.34
N HIS A 232 -0.98 9.99 -5.68
CA HIS A 232 0.34 9.39 -5.87
C HIS A 232 0.36 7.90 -5.48
N PHE A 233 -0.16 7.53 -4.30
CA PHE A 233 -0.23 6.12 -3.87
C PHE A 233 -1.18 5.28 -4.73
N ALA A 234 -2.27 5.87 -5.24
CA ALA A 234 -3.20 5.15 -6.10
C ALA A 234 -2.60 4.77 -7.47
N PHE A 235 -1.65 5.55 -7.99
CA PHE A 235 -1.15 5.41 -9.37
C PHE A 235 0.33 5.06 -9.48
N TYR A 236 1.13 5.26 -8.43
CA TYR A 236 2.58 5.05 -8.46
C TYR A 236 3.06 4.12 -7.34
N ASP A 237 4.16 3.43 -7.59
CA ASP A 237 4.90 2.68 -6.56
C ASP A 237 5.65 3.65 -5.65
N HIS A 238 5.47 3.54 -4.35
CA HIS A 238 6.02 4.47 -3.35
C HIS A 238 7.55 4.45 -3.23
N LEU A 239 8.18 3.32 -3.58
CA LEU A 239 9.63 3.17 -3.47
C LEU A 239 10.35 3.73 -4.68
N THR A 240 9.88 3.36 -5.89
CA THR A 240 10.57 3.64 -7.16
C THR A 240 9.99 4.82 -7.93
N ASN A 241 8.82 5.30 -7.53
CA ASN A 241 8.06 6.35 -8.22
C ASN A 241 7.66 5.98 -9.67
N LEU A 242 7.74 4.72 -10.03
CA LEU A 242 7.21 4.20 -11.29
C LEU A 242 5.69 4.03 -11.20
N ALA A 243 5.03 3.85 -12.34
CA ALA A 243 3.64 3.42 -12.34
C ALA A 243 3.48 2.11 -11.53
N ASN A 244 2.39 2.00 -10.77
CA ASN A 244 2.05 0.76 -10.12
C ASN A 244 1.30 -0.19 -11.08
N ARG A 245 1.08 -1.43 -10.67
CA ARG A 245 0.36 -2.44 -11.45
C ARG A 245 -1.00 -1.95 -11.98
N HIS A 246 -1.76 -1.22 -11.15
CA HIS A 246 -3.08 -0.71 -11.55
C HIS A 246 -2.98 0.31 -12.69
N THR A 247 -2.04 1.23 -12.59
CA THR A 247 -1.80 2.25 -13.63
C THR A 247 -1.30 1.62 -14.92
N PHE A 248 -0.40 0.63 -14.81
CA PHE A 248 0.11 -0.08 -15.97
C PHE A 248 -1.01 -0.82 -16.73
N ASN A 249 -1.88 -1.54 -16.01
CA ASN A 249 -2.99 -2.26 -16.63
C ASN A 249 -3.93 -1.30 -17.38
N ARG A 250 -4.29 -0.17 -16.77
CA ARG A 250 -5.10 0.84 -17.44
C ARG A 250 -4.43 1.42 -18.70
N LEU A 251 -3.11 1.63 -18.65
CA LEU A 251 -2.36 2.10 -19.81
C LEU A 251 -2.34 1.03 -20.91
N LEU A 252 -2.11 -0.22 -20.53
CA LEU A 252 -2.09 -1.36 -21.47
C LEU A 252 -3.44 -1.51 -22.15
N ASP A 253 -4.56 -1.50 -21.40
CA ASP A 253 -5.92 -1.56 -21.97
C ASP A 253 -6.17 -0.43 -22.99
N SER A 254 -5.80 0.80 -22.63
CA SER A 254 -5.94 1.95 -23.53
C SER A 254 -5.09 1.79 -24.80
N SER A 255 -3.86 1.28 -24.65
CA SER A 255 -2.93 1.04 -25.77
C SER A 255 -3.42 -0.11 -26.67
N LEU A 256 -4.02 -1.14 -26.10
CA LEU A 256 -4.63 -2.24 -26.85
C LEU A 256 -5.80 -1.77 -27.74
N ILE A 257 -6.66 -0.89 -27.20
CA ILE A 257 -7.76 -0.28 -27.98
C ILE A 257 -7.20 0.50 -29.18
N LEU A 258 -6.15 1.29 -28.96
CA LEU A 258 -5.51 2.07 -30.01
C LEU A 258 -4.80 1.16 -31.04
N ALA A 259 -4.07 0.16 -30.58
CA ALA A 259 -3.35 -0.79 -31.42
C ALA A 259 -4.32 -1.59 -32.31
N ARG A 260 -5.46 -2.05 -31.79
CA ARG A 260 -6.52 -2.70 -32.56
C ARG A 260 -7.07 -1.77 -33.66
N ARG A 261 -7.39 -0.52 -33.28
CA ARG A 261 -7.94 0.47 -34.24
C ARG A 261 -6.96 0.77 -35.37
N ASN A 262 -5.67 0.88 -35.03
CA ASN A 262 -4.63 1.26 -35.98
C ASN A 262 -3.98 0.07 -36.68
N LYS A 263 -4.37 -1.17 -36.34
CA LYS A 263 -3.74 -2.43 -36.79
C LYS A 263 -2.24 -2.46 -36.49
N GLN A 264 -1.85 -1.95 -35.34
CA GLN A 264 -0.48 -1.90 -34.85
C GLN A 264 -0.21 -3.04 -33.86
N ARG A 265 1.06 -3.41 -33.72
CA ARG A 265 1.53 -4.33 -32.71
C ARG A 265 2.08 -3.55 -31.50
N LEU A 266 1.94 -4.12 -30.32
CA LEU A 266 2.63 -3.65 -29.13
C LEU A 266 3.29 -4.84 -28.42
N ALA A 267 4.28 -4.58 -27.59
CA ALA A 267 4.90 -5.60 -26.75
C ALA A 267 4.77 -5.24 -25.27
N VAL A 268 4.51 -6.27 -24.47
CA VAL A 268 4.61 -6.26 -23.03
C VAL A 268 5.90 -7.00 -22.67
N ILE A 269 6.80 -6.32 -21.98
CA ILE A 269 8.00 -6.89 -21.39
C ILE A 269 7.76 -7.03 -19.90
N PHE A 270 7.92 -8.22 -19.36
CA PHE A 270 7.88 -8.48 -17.91
C PHE A 270 9.25 -8.95 -17.46
N LEU A 271 9.77 -8.43 -16.38
CA LEU A 271 11.12 -8.73 -15.91
C LEU A 271 11.20 -8.81 -14.39
N ASP A 272 12.16 -9.59 -13.92
CA ASP A 272 12.44 -9.81 -12.50
C ASP A 272 13.97 -9.81 -12.28
N LEU A 273 14.40 -9.24 -11.16
CA LEU A 273 15.84 -9.15 -10.83
C LEU A 273 16.35 -10.47 -10.20
N ASP A 274 17.28 -11.11 -10.87
CA ASP A 274 17.80 -12.39 -10.44
C ASP A 274 18.53 -12.31 -9.08
N ASN A 275 18.21 -13.26 -8.20
CA ASN A 275 18.79 -13.38 -6.86
C ASN A 275 18.56 -12.17 -5.93
N PHE A 276 17.56 -11.32 -6.18
CA PHE A 276 17.26 -10.15 -5.36
C PHE A 276 17.00 -10.52 -3.87
N LYS A 277 16.29 -11.62 -3.61
CA LYS A 277 16.09 -12.13 -2.25
C LYS A 277 17.42 -12.37 -1.53
N ARG A 278 18.41 -12.96 -2.20
CA ARG A 278 19.74 -13.18 -1.61
C ARG A 278 20.44 -11.87 -1.25
N ILE A 279 20.28 -10.83 -2.07
CA ILE A 279 20.82 -9.49 -1.80
C ILE A 279 20.19 -8.94 -0.51
N ASN A 280 18.87 -9.04 -0.39
CA ASN A 280 18.16 -8.62 0.82
C ASN A 280 18.60 -9.41 2.06
N ASP A 281 18.69 -10.73 1.95
CA ASP A 281 19.06 -11.62 3.06
C ASP A 281 20.53 -11.40 3.52
N THR A 282 21.42 -10.98 2.59
CA THR A 282 22.86 -10.81 2.87
C THR A 282 23.22 -9.38 3.27
N LEU A 283 22.67 -8.36 2.59
CA LEU A 283 23.04 -6.95 2.74
C LEU A 283 21.95 -6.09 3.40
N GLY A 284 20.78 -6.70 3.68
CA GLY A 284 19.63 -6.03 4.30
C GLY A 284 18.73 -5.34 3.30
N HIS A 285 17.45 -5.15 3.70
CA HIS A 285 16.40 -4.54 2.87
C HIS A 285 16.71 -3.11 2.41
N GLY A 286 17.49 -2.34 3.19
CA GLY A 286 17.89 -0.99 2.81
C GLY A 286 18.70 -0.94 1.52
N ILE A 287 19.65 -1.87 1.34
CA ILE A 287 20.45 -1.99 0.11
C ILE A 287 19.56 -2.48 -1.05
N GLY A 288 18.66 -3.43 -0.79
CA GLY A 288 17.67 -3.87 -1.79
C GLY A 288 16.80 -2.73 -2.29
N ASP A 289 16.33 -1.84 -1.41
CA ASP A 289 15.53 -0.67 -1.78
C ASP A 289 16.33 0.32 -2.64
N LEU A 290 17.61 0.55 -2.32
CA LEU A 290 18.50 1.39 -3.13
C LEU A 290 18.73 0.76 -4.51
N LEU A 291 18.90 -0.56 -4.57
CA LEU A 291 19.03 -1.29 -5.83
C LEU A 291 17.78 -1.10 -6.70
N LEU A 292 16.60 -1.35 -6.14
CA LEU A 292 15.32 -1.18 -6.87
C LEU A 292 15.15 0.24 -7.41
N LYS A 293 15.50 1.28 -6.64
CA LYS A 293 15.47 2.67 -7.12
C LYS A 293 16.42 2.92 -8.27
N THR A 294 17.62 2.33 -8.20
CA THR A 294 18.63 2.50 -9.23
C THR A 294 18.23 1.78 -10.52
N GLU A 295 17.74 0.55 -10.42
CA GLU A 295 17.29 -0.22 -11.58
C GLU A 295 16.03 0.38 -12.21
N ALA A 296 15.11 0.92 -11.42
CA ALA A 296 13.96 1.69 -11.91
C ALA A 296 14.39 2.88 -12.79
N LYS A 297 15.41 3.61 -12.36
CA LYS A 297 15.97 4.74 -13.14
C LYS A 297 16.64 4.26 -14.43
N ARG A 298 17.43 3.20 -14.37
CA ARG A 298 18.06 2.59 -15.56
C ARG A 298 17.02 2.12 -16.58
N LEU A 299 15.93 1.49 -16.11
CA LEU A 299 14.81 1.08 -16.96
C LEU A 299 14.16 2.27 -17.68
N LEU A 300 13.89 3.35 -16.95
CA LEU A 300 13.33 4.56 -17.55
C LEU A 300 14.25 5.13 -18.62
N ASP A 301 15.56 5.17 -18.37
CA ASP A 301 16.56 5.68 -19.33
C ASP A 301 16.65 4.77 -20.58
N CYS A 302 16.52 3.45 -20.41
CA CYS A 302 16.48 2.51 -21.53
C CYS A 302 15.23 2.70 -22.42
N VAL A 303 14.10 3.07 -21.85
CA VAL A 303 12.84 3.21 -22.59
C VAL A 303 12.73 4.60 -23.25
N ARG A 304 13.22 5.67 -22.61
CA ARG A 304 13.25 7.04 -23.16
C ARG A 304 14.16 7.18 -24.37
N GLY A 305 15.18 6.36 -24.50
CA GLY A 305 16.13 6.37 -25.64
C GLY A 305 15.57 5.80 -26.95
N SER A 306 14.33 5.23 -26.94
CA SER A 306 13.70 4.73 -28.15
C SER A 306 12.85 5.83 -28.77
N ASP A 307 13.27 6.43 -29.91
CA ASP A 307 12.60 7.48 -30.69
C ASP A 307 11.13 7.16 -31.08
N TYR A 308 10.65 5.98 -30.80
CA TYR A 308 9.33 5.47 -31.15
C TYR A 308 8.22 5.80 -30.12
N ILE A 309 8.57 6.06 -28.86
CA ILE A 309 7.58 6.32 -27.78
C ILE A 309 7.15 7.79 -27.74
N ALA A 310 7.95 8.70 -28.33
CA ALA A 310 7.77 10.14 -28.24
C ALA A 310 6.67 10.73 -29.17
N ARG A 311 5.99 9.94 -30.01
CA ARG A 311 5.06 10.47 -31.03
C ARG A 311 3.56 10.35 -30.72
N ILE A 312 3.14 9.79 -29.59
CA ILE A 312 1.72 9.72 -29.25
C ILE A 312 1.41 10.63 -28.06
N GLY A 313 0.97 11.85 -28.36
CA GLY A 313 0.34 12.78 -27.43
C GLY A 313 1.27 13.80 -26.80
N SER A 314 0.91 15.07 -27.00
CA SER A 314 1.59 16.30 -26.59
C SER A 314 1.58 16.60 -25.08
N GLU A 315 1.81 15.63 -24.22
CA GLU A 315 2.04 15.87 -22.80
C GLU A 315 3.35 15.20 -22.35
N LYS A 316 4.26 15.98 -21.79
CA LYS A 316 5.59 15.60 -21.31
C LYS A 316 5.62 14.49 -20.23
N SER A 317 4.48 13.90 -19.87
CA SER A 317 4.32 12.93 -18.78
C SER A 317 4.07 11.49 -19.23
N SER A 318 3.92 11.19 -20.52
CA SER A 318 3.53 9.83 -20.96
C SER A 318 4.68 8.81 -20.99
N GLY A 319 5.94 9.24 -21.07
CA GLY A 319 7.11 8.36 -21.05
C GLY A 319 7.33 7.68 -19.69
N ASP A 320 6.96 8.32 -18.60
CA ASP A 320 7.16 7.80 -17.24
C ASP A 320 6.14 6.69 -16.85
N ARG A 321 5.05 6.55 -17.61
CA ARG A 321 3.99 5.56 -17.33
C ARG A 321 4.16 4.24 -18.06
N SER A 322 5.01 4.18 -19.07
CA SER A 322 5.28 2.95 -19.84
C SER A 322 6.14 1.94 -19.10
N VAL A 323 6.74 2.31 -17.96
CA VAL A 323 7.49 1.45 -17.08
C VAL A 323 6.77 1.40 -15.73
N ALA A 324 6.58 0.20 -15.19
CA ALA A 324 5.89 -0.01 -13.91
C ALA A 324 6.65 -0.99 -13.05
N ARG A 325 6.42 -0.89 -11.74
CA ARG A 325 6.79 -1.93 -10.77
C ARG A 325 5.55 -2.63 -10.28
N PHE A 326 5.52 -3.96 -10.39
CA PHE A 326 4.37 -4.79 -10.01
C PHE A 326 4.40 -5.19 -8.53
N GLY A 327 5.58 -5.28 -7.96
CA GLY A 327 5.83 -5.60 -6.55
C GLY A 327 7.17 -6.33 -6.40
N GLY A 328 7.75 -6.37 -5.21
CA GLY A 328 9.04 -7.03 -5.01
C GLY A 328 10.11 -6.54 -5.97
N ASP A 329 10.65 -7.45 -6.77
CA ASP A 329 11.67 -7.27 -7.81
C ASP A 329 11.11 -7.32 -9.26
N GLU A 330 9.78 -7.30 -9.40
CA GLU A 330 9.09 -7.41 -10.69
C GLU A 330 8.80 -6.03 -11.31
N PHE A 331 9.16 -5.88 -12.59
CA PHE A 331 8.89 -4.69 -13.39
C PHE A 331 8.20 -5.06 -14.70
N ALA A 332 7.45 -4.14 -15.25
CA ALA A 332 6.83 -4.27 -16.55
C ALA A 332 7.10 -3.06 -17.43
N VAL A 333 7.28 -3.29 -18.72
CA VAL A 333 7.51 -2.25 -19.73
C VAL A 333 6.54 -2.45 -20.89
N LEU A 334 5.88 -1.38 -21.29
CA LEU A 334 4.99 -1.35 -22.45
C LEU A 334 5.68 -0.65 -23.62
N ILE A 335 5.76 -1.32 -24.75
CA ILE A 335 6.30 -0.78 -26.00
C ILE A 335 5.18 -0.72 -27.02
N ASN A 336 4.80 0.49 -27.42
CA ASN A 336 3.79 0.71 -28.43
C ASN A 336 4.41 0.73 -29.84
N ASP A 337 3.60 0.39 -30.87
CA ASP A 337 3.93 0.50 -32.28
C ASP A 337 5.21 -0.24 -32.71
N ILE A 338 5.32 -1.51 -32.34
CA ILE A 338 6.43 -2.35 -32.83
C ILE A 338 6.11 -2.84 -34.26
N ARG A 339 7.03 -2.55 -35.19
CA ARG A 339 6.87 -2.99 -36.59
C ARG A 339 7.14 -4.48 -36.77
N HIS A 340 8.05 -5.04 -35.97
CA HIS A 340 8.47 -6.42 -36.05
C HIS A 340 8.75 -6.97 -34.64
N PRO A 341 8.40 -8.24 -34.33
CA PRO A 341 8.69 -8.88 -33.05
C PRO A 341 10.16 -8.73 -32.57
N LYS A 342 11.11 -8.81 -33.50
CA LYS A 342 12.54 -8.60 -33.20
C LYS A 342 12.84 -7.23 -32.56
N ASN A 343 12.03 -6.20 -32.77
CA ASN A 343 12.26 -4.89 -32.17
C ASN A 343 12.06 -4.91 -30.65
N ALA A 344 11.14 -5.73 -30.15
CA ALA A 344 10.98 -5.93 -28.72
C ALA A 344 12.21 -6.63 -28.10
N GLY A 345 12.82 -7.58 -28.83
CA GLY A 345 14.08 -8.23 -28.43
C GLY A 345 15.24 -7.23 -28.31
N ILE A 346 15.35 -6.29 -29.25
CA ILE A 346 16.40 -5.24 -29.20
C ILE A 346 16.25 -4.37 -27.92
N VAL A 347 15.01 -4.07 -27.52
CA VAL A 347 14.75 -3.34 -26.27
C VAL A 347 15.12 -4.19 -25.06
N ALA A 348 14.79 -5.48 -25.10
CA ALA A 348 15.14 -6.41 -24.03
C ALA A 348 16.66 -6.56 -23.88
N ASP A 349 17.42 -6.69 -24.99
CA ASP A 349 18.88 -6.72 -24.97
C ASP A 349 19.46 -5.45 -24.33
N ARG A 350 18.92 -4.28 -24.66
CA ARG A 350 19.35 -3.01 -24.08
C ARG A 350 19.06 -2.93 -22.58
N ILE A 351 17.88 -3.39 -22.14
CA ILE A 351 17.51 -3.49 -20.73
C ILE A 351 18.48 -4.44 -20.02
N LEU A 352 18.70 -5.61 -20.60
CA LEU A 352 19.59 -6.63 -20.06
C LEU A 352 21.01 -6.08 -19.87
N ALA A 353 21.56 -5.44 -20.89
CA ALA A 353 22.89 -4.82 -20.83
C ALA A 353 22.98 -3.72 -19.76
N ALA A 354 21.94 -2.86 -19.65
CA ALA A 354 21.95 -1.76 -18.69
C ALA A 354 21.80 -2.22 -17.23
N LEU A 355 20.96 -3.21 -16.96
CA LEU A 355 20.72 -3.72 -15.61
C LEU A 355 21.80 -4.67 -15.14
N SER A 356 22.58 -5.26 -16.06
CA SER A 356 23.74 -6.11 -15.73
C SER A 356 25.01 -5.33 -15.34
N ILE A 357 24.98 -3.99 -15.37
CA ILE A 357 26.11 -3.19 -14.93
C ILE A 357 26.13 -3.15 -13.39
N PRO A 358 27.25 -3.51 -12.73
CA PRO A 358 27.36 -3.43 -11.27
C PRO A 358 27.00 -2.04 -10.72
N VAL A 359 26.41 -2.00 -9.54
CA VAL A 359 26.00 -0.78 -8.84
C VAL A 359 26.75 -0.67 -7.53
N LEU A 360 27.36 0.49 -7.26
CA LEU A 360 27.95 0.79 -5.96
C LEU A 360 26.87 1.37 -5.04
N LEU A 361 26.46 0.63 -4.01
CA LEU A 361 25.44 1.00 -3.03
C LEU A 361 26.04 0.95 -1.63
N ASP A 362 26.10 2.08 -0.94
CA ASP A 362 26.65 2.20 0.42
C ASP A 362 28.02 1.48 0.62
N GLY A 363 28.89 1.55 -0.40
CA GLY A 363 30.22 0.93 -0.38
C GLY A 363 30.27 -0.53 -0.85
N TYR A 364 29.13 -1.16 -1.17
CA TYR A 364 29.05 -2.51 -1.72
C TYR A 364 28.87 -2.49 -3.24
N ASN A 365 29.69 -3.26 -3.95
CA ASN A 365 29.45 -3.53 -5.37
C ASN A 365 28.38 -4.62 -5.50
N VAL A 366 27.18 -4.23 -5.86
CA VAL A 366 26.05 -5.16 -6.06
C VAL A 366 25.93 -5.47 -7.53
N PHE A 367 25.85 -6.76 -7.86
CA PHE A 367 25.63 -7.27 -9.20
C PHE A 367 24.33 -8.09 -9.25
N THR A 368 23.47 -7.76 -10.19
CA THR A 368 22.26 -8.53 -10.52
C THR A 368 22.05 -8.51 -12.02
N THR A 369 21.31 -9.48 -12.52
CA THR A 369 20.86 -9.54 -13.91
C THR A 369 19.33 -9.60 -13.92
N PRO A 370 18.64 -9.11 -14.96
CA PRO A 370 17.22 -9.35 -15.11
C PRO A 370 16.96 -10.63 -15.92
N SER A 371 15.94 -11.38 -15.54
CA SER A 371 15.29 -12.35 -16.41
C SER A 371 14.06 -11.71 -17.04
N ILE A 372 13.94 -11.81 -18.37
CA ILE A 372 12.96 -11.02 -19.14
C ILE A 372 12.07 -11.92 -19.97
N GLY A 373 10.76 -11.68 -19.93
CA GLY A 373 9.78 -12.28 -20.82
C GLY A 373 9.05 -11.25 -21.67
N ILE A 374 8.74 -11.59 -22.90
CA ILE A 374 8.13 -10.69 -23.89
C ILE A 374 6.91 -11.36 -24.48
N ALA A 375 5.77 -10.67 -24.47
CA ALA A 375 4.56 -11.06 -25.20
C ALA A 375 4.12 -9.94 -26.15
N ILE A 376 3.63 -10.31 -27.32
CA ILE A 376 3.32 -9.41 -28.43
C ILE A 376 1.86 -9.47 -28.80
N PHE A 377 1.19 -8.34 -28.77
CA PHE A 377 -0.17 -8.18 -29.31
C PHE A 377 -0.13 -8.06 -30.83
N PRO A 378 -1.04 -8.69 -31.58
CA PRO A 378 -2.10 -9.62 -31.14
C PRO A 378 -1.65 -11.08 -31.06
N ASP A 379 -0.42 -11.40 -31.45
CA ASP A 379 0.06 -12.76 -31.70
C ASP A 379 0.04 -13.63 -30.42
N ASP A 380 0.36 -13.02 -29.26
CA ASP A 380 0.52 -13.72 -27.98
C ASP A 380 -0.62 -13.43 -26.98
N GLY A 381 -1.66 -12.71 -27.39
CA GLY A 381 -2.84 -12.43 -26.56
C GLY A 381 -3.63 -11.24 -27.06
N GLU A 382 -4.94 -11.27 -26.81
CA GLU A 382 -5.83 -10.19 -27.25
C GLU A 382 -6.19 -9.19 -26.14
N ASP A 383 -5.99 -9.52 -24.88
CA ASP A 383 -6.27 -8.68 -23.72
C ASP A 383 -5.05 -8.53 -22.80
N ALA A 384 -5.14 -7.59 -21.86
CA ALA A 384 -4.07 -7.25 -20.97
C ALA A 384 -3.65 -8.41 -20.05
N ASP A 385 -4.61 -9.16 -19.54
CA ASP A 385 -4.35 -10.25 -18.59
C ASP A 385 -3.63 -11.42 -19.27
N ILE A 386 -4.04 -11.77 -20.50
CA ILE A 386 -3.39 -12.82 -21.31
C ILE A 386 -1.95 -12.39 -21.65
N LEU A 387 -1.74 -11.16 -22.12
CA LEU A 387 -0.41 -10.69 -22.49
C LEU A 387 0.54 -10.65 -21.30
N LEU A 388 0.09 -10.15 -20.15
CA LEU A 388 0.89 -10.14 -18.92
C LEU A 388 1.23 -11.55 -18.45
N LYS A 389 0.25 -12.45 -18.41
CA LYS A 389 0.46 -13.86 -18.07
C LYS A 389 1.46 -14.54 -18.99
N ASN A 390 1.37 -14.27 -20.30
CA ASN A 390 2.25 -14.88 -21.28
C ASN A 390 3.66 -14.28 -21.23
N ALA A 391 3.81 -12.98 -20.95
CA ALA A 391 5.09 -12.36 -20.70
C ALA A 391 5.76 -12.92 -19.41
N ASP A 392 4.99 -13.09 -18.33
CA ASP A 392 5.47 -13.72 -17.09
C ASP A 392 5.92 -15.17 -17.33
N THR A 393 5.14 -15.96 -18.07
CA THR A 393 5.51 -17.33 -18.46
C THR A 393 6.85 -17.36 -19.22
N ALA A 394 7.06 -16.43 -20.14
CA ALA A 394 8.31 -16.33 -20.90
C ALA A 394 9.49 -15.88 -20.01
N MET A 395 9.27 -14.95 -19.06
CA MET A 395 10.26 -14.54 -18.07
C MET A 395 10.69 -15.71 -17.18
N TYR A 396 9.71 -16.49 -16.71
CA TYR A 396 10.00 -17.68 -15.90
C TYR A 396 10.82 -18.72 -16.67
N GLN A 397 10.58 -18.86 -17.99
CA GLN A 397 11.40 -19.71 -18.84
C GLN A 397 12.83 -19.19 -18.95
N ALA A 398 13.03 -17.86 -19.07
CA ALA A 398 14.35 -17.24 -19.07
C ALA A 398 15.12 -17.52 -17.76
N LYS A 399 14.44 -17.44 -16.61
CA LYS A 399 15.02 -17.81 -15.30
C LYS A 399 15.52 -19.25 -15.25
N LYS A 400 14.79 -20.18 -15.84
CA LYS A 400 15.16 -21.61 -15.86
C LYS A 400 16.34 -21.90 -16.76
N GLU A 401 16.45 -21.23 -17.88
CA GLU A 401 17.48 -21.48 -18.88
C GLU A 401 18.82 -20.83 -18.55
N GLY A 402 19.00 -20.35 -17.30
CA GLY A 402 20.29 -19.84 -16.82
C GLY A 402 20.27 -18.41 -16.34
N LYS A 403 19.08 -17.75 -16.29
CA LYS A 403 18.93 -16.35 -15.86
C LYS A 403 19.65 -15.37 -16.79
N GLY A 404 19.61 -14.07 -16.49
CA GLY A 404 20.33 -13.06 -17.24
C GLY A 404 20.08 -13.09 -18.75
N SER A 405 18.86 -13.40 -19.17
CA SER A 405 18.48 -13.57 -20.57
C SER A 405 17.02 -13.14 -20.80
N PHE A 406 16.62 -13.05 -22.06
CA PHE A 406 15.22 -12.83 -22.40
C PHE A 406 14.63 -13.98 -23.23
N ARG A 407 13.32 -14.16 -23.15
CA ARG A 407 12.55 -15.06 -24.00
C ARG A 407 11.32 -14.37 -24.57
N LEU A 408 11.06 -14.60 -25.85
CA LEU A 408 9.78 -14.31 -26.47
C LEU A 408 8.81 -15.44 -26.11
N TYR A 409 7.60 -15.08 -25.77
CA TYR A 409 6.57 -16.06 -25.47
C TYR A 409 6.31 -16.99 -26.68
N HIS A 410 6.06 -18.25 -26.40
CA HIS A 410 5.61 -19.25 -27.35
C HIS A 410 4.52 -20.09 -26.71
N GLN A 411 3.50 -20.53 -27.47
CA GLN A 411 2.36 -21.27 -26.93
C GLN A 411 2.78 -22.55 -26.18
N ASP A 412 3.86 -23.19 -26.59
CA ASP A 412 4.40 -24.38 -25.92
C ASP A 412 4.85 -24.13 -24.49
N MET A 413 5.16 -22.89 -24.15
CA MET A 413 5.61 -22.52 -22.78
C MET A 413 4.47 -22.71 -21.76
N ASN A 414 3.24 -22.40 -22.11
CA ASN A 414 2.08 -22.64 -21.24
C ASN A 414 1.83 -24.14 -21.02
N ALA A 415 1.94 -24.94 -22.08
CA ALA A 415 1.81 -26.37 -21.95
C ALA A 415 2.88 -26.97 -21.03
N ASN A 416 4.13 -26.49 -21.16
CA ASN A 416 5.25 -26.89 -20.30
C ASN A 416 5.05 -26.47 -18.84
N ALA A 417 4.49 -25.28 -18.58
CA ALA A 417 4.20 -24.81 -17.21
C ALA A 417 3.13 -25.70 -16.54
N HIS A 418 2.04 -26.03 -17.23
CA HIS A 418 1.01 -26.93 -16.71
C HIS A 418 1.53 -28.36 -16.51
N LYS A 419 2.29 -28.88 -17.46
CA LYS A 419 2.94 -30.21 -17.35
C LYS A 419 3.83 -30.24 -16.08
N ARG A 420 4.61 -29.20 -15.85
CA ARG A 420 5.51 -29.12 -14.70
C ARG A 420 4.78 -29.14 -13.36
N LEU A 421 3.70 -28.35 -13.18
CA LEU A 421 2.88 -28.37 -11.97
C LEU A 421 2.33 -29.78 -11.71
N SER A 422 1.89 -30.46 -12.77
CA SER A 422 1.40 -31.82 -12.65
C SER A 422 2.52 -32.79 -12.30
N LEU A 423 3.71 -32.64 -12.90
CA LEU A 423 4.90 -33.44 -12.54
C LEU A 423 5.31 -33.23 -11.10
N GLU A 424 5.28 -32.00 -10.60
CA GLU A 424 5.58 -31.69 -9.20
C GLU A 424 4.64 -32.43 -8.23
N GLU A 425 3.32 -32.40 -8.50
CA GLU A 425 2.32 -33.12 -7.71
C GLU A 425 2.57 -34.64 -7.72
N GLN A 426 2.83 -35.21 -8.90
CA GLN A 426 3.07 -36.65 -9.05
C GLN A 426 4.37 -37.07 -8.39
N LEU A 427 5.44 -36.26 -8.48
CA LEU A 427 6.76 -36.56 -7.93
C LEU A 427 6.74 -36.69 -6.40
N ARG A 428 5.89 -35.90 -5.72
CA ARG A 428 5.74 -35.98 -4.23
C ARG A 428 5.33 -37.38 -3.75
N LYS A 429 4.63 -38.14 -4.59
CA LYS A 429 4.10 -39.48 -4.28
C LYS A 429 4.87 -40.58 -4.98
N ALA A 430 5.82 -40.25 -5.89
CA ALA A 430 6.50 -41.18 -6.75
C ALA A 430 7.30 -42.26 -6.01
N LEU A 431 7.97 -41.85 -4.90
CA LEU A 431 8.74 -42.80 -4.08
C LEU A 431 7.82 -43.79 -3.33
N GLU A 432 6.72 -43.34 -2.77
CA GLU A 432 5.75 -44.16 -2.05
C GLU A 432 5.04 -45.16 -2.99
N ARG A 433 4.85 -44.75 -4.24
CA ARG A 433 4.24 -45.60 -5.28
C ARG A 433 5.21 -46.56 -5.97
N GLY A 434 6.49 -46.51 -5.63
CA GLY A 434 7.52 -47.32 -6.27
C GLY A 434 7.77 -46.96 -7.76
N GLU A 435 7.45 -45.70 -8.14
CA GLU A 435 7.65 -45.21 -9.53
C GLU A 435 9.12 -44.80 -9.77
N ILE A 436 9.92 -44.65 -8.73
CA ILE A 436 11.36 -44.33 -8.83
C ILE A 436 12.16 -45.61 -8.76
N SER A 437 13.09 -45.75 -9.68
CA SER A 437 14.01 -46.91 -9.76
C SER A 437 15.42 -46.43 -10.07
N LEU A 438 16.41 -47.32 -9.84
CA LEU A 438 17.79 -47.09 -10.26
C LEU A 438 18.13 -47.95 -11.48
N HIS A 439 18.70 -47.30 -12.49
CA HIS A 439 19.39 -47.96 -13.59
C HIS A 439 20.88 -47.80 -13.41
N TYR A 440 21.61 -48.77 -13.91
CA TYR A 440 23.06 -48.87 -13.74
C TYR A 440 23.75 -48.83 -15.09
N GLN A 441 24.78 -47.98 -15.24
CA GLN A 441 25.59 -47.89 -16.45
C GLN A 441 27.02 -48.34 -16.15
N PRO A 442 27.63 -49.26 -16.93
CA PRO A 442 28.94 -49.79 -16.65
C PRO A 442 30.05 -48.77 -16.85
N LEU A 443 31.00 -48.77 -15.91
CA LEU A 443 32.27 -48.05 -15.97
C LEU A 443 33.34 -49.02 -16.40
N ILE A 444 33.92 -48.79 -17.61
CA ILE A 444 34.91 -49.64 -18.24
C ILE A 444 36.32 -49.12 -18.00
N ASN A 445 37.25 -49.98 -17.58
CA ASN A 445 38.65 -49.61 -17.46
C ASN A 445 39.29 -49.44 -18.85
N GLY A 446 39.87 -48.28 -19.11
CA GLY A 446 40.41 -47.91 -20.41
C GLY A 446 41.54 -48.81 -20.93
N TYR A 447 42.31 -49.43 -20.04
CA TYR A 447 43.47 -50.26 -20.36
C TYR A 447 43.06 -51.72 -20.55
N THR A 448 42.25 -52.23 -19.64
CA THR A 448 41.94 -53.68 -19.60
C THR A 448 40.62 -54.05 -20.22
N GLY A 449 39.72 -53.07 -20.50
CA GLY A 449 38.38 -53.32 -20.98
C GLY A 449 37.44 -53.94 -19.93
N LYS A 450 37.91 -54.18 -18.67
CA LYS A 450 37.11 -54.83 -17.63
C LYS A 450 36.14 -53.83 -17.02
N ILE A 451 34.96 -54.32 -16.62
CA ILE A 451 33.99 -53.50 -15.83
C ILE A 451 34.59 -53.33 -14.43
N LYS A 452 34.74 -52.06 -13.98
CA LYS A 452 35.23 -51.68 -12.68
C LYS A 452 34.14 -51.31 -11.70
N GLY A 453 32.98 -50.94 -12.20
CA GLY A 453 31.82 -50.50 -11.41
C GLY A 453 30.67 -50.09 -12.27
N ALA A 454 29.73 -49.38 -11.69
CA ALA A 454 28.61 -48.79 -12.39
C ALA A 454 28.26 -47.43 -11.78
N GLU A 455 27.71 -46.55 -12.58
CA GLU A 455 27.00 -45.37 -12.13
C GLU A 455 25.53 -45.69 -11.94
N ALA A 456 24.96 -45.31 -10.75
CA ALA A 456 23.56 -45.45 -10.43
C ALA A 456 22.79 -44.19 -10.84
N LEU A 457 21.87 -44.36 -11.76
CA LEU A 457 21.10 -43.28 -12.40
C LEU A 457 19.63 -43.40 -12.07
N MET A 458 19.01 -42.43 -11.43
CA MET A 458 17.59 -42.43 -11.15
C MET A 458 16.75 -42.45 -12.42
N ARG A 459 15.65 -43.20 -12.36
CA ARG A 459 14.61 -43.26 -13.42
C ARG A 459 13.24 -43.12 -12.79
N TRP A 460 12.37 -42.39 -13.43
CA TRP A 460 11.01 -42.23 -13.01
C TRP A 460 10.05 -42.69 -14.07
N GLU A 461 9.30 -43.74 -13.74
CA GLU A 461 8.24 -44.29 -14.57
C GLU A 461 6.90 -43.86 -13.98
N ASN A 462 6.32 -42.82 -14.53
CA ASN A 462 5.07 -42.25 -14.02
C ASN A 462 3.87 -42.82 -14.78
N SER A 463 2.79 -43.14 -14.09
CA SER A 463 1.59 -43.73 -14.66
C SER A 463 0.85 -42.83 -15.66
N VAL A 464 1.03 -41.50 -15.60
CA VAL A 464 0.38 -40.50 -16.46
C VAL A 464 1.28 -40.08 -17.61
N PHE A 465 2.58 -39.83 -17.31
CA PHE A 465 3.54 -39.25 -18.24
C PHE A 465 4.49 -40.28 -18.86
N GLY A 466 4.41 -41.53 -18.43
CA GLY A 466 5.38 -42.56 -18.84
C GLY A 466 6.77 -42.31 -18.25
N THR A 467 7.82 -42.60 -18.99
CA THR A 467 9.20 -42.36 -18.59
C THR A 467 9.50 -40.86 -18.56
N VAL A 468 9.75 -40.31 -17.38
CA VAL A 468 10.13 -38.92 -17.20
C VAL A 468 11.67 -38.79 -17.08
N SER A 469 12.25 -37.92 -17.91
CA SER A 469 13.70 -37.73 -17.95
C SER A 469 14.26 -37.16 -16.62
N PRO A 470 15.45 -37.63 -16.15
CA PRO A 470 16.16 -37.03 -15.03
C PRO A 470 16.38 -35.51 -15.17
N ILE A 471 16.69 -35.05 -16.37
CA ILE A 471 16.85 -33.62 -16.67
C ILE A 471 15.57 -32.82 -16.38
N GLU A 472 14.39 -33.44 -16.43
CA GLU A 472 13.11 -32.80 -16.19
C GLU A 472 12.70 -32.90 -14.72
N PHE A 473 12.85 -34.06 -14.03
CA PHE A 473 12.34 -34.23 -12.68
C PHE A 473 13.35 -33.90 -11.57
N ILE A 474 14.67 -34.02 -11.79
CA ILE A 474 15.66 -33.70 -10.75
C ILE A 474 15.64 -32.23 -10.36
N PRO A 475 15.59 -31.25 -11.29
CA PRO A 475 15.46 -29.84 -10.94
C PRO A 475 14.16 -29.55 -10.17
N ILE A 476 13.04 -30.23 -10.51
CA ILE A 476 11.78 -30.13 -9.77
C ILE A 476 11.98 -30.64 -8.35
N ALA A 477 12.61 -31.80 -8.17
CA ALA A 477 12.87 -32.38 -6.85
C ALA A 477 13.75 -31.46 -5.98
N GLU A 478 14.73 -30.79 -6.59
CA GLU A 478 15.59 -29.81 -5.90
C GLU A 478 14.79 -28.59 -5.42
N GLU A 479 13.98 -27.99 -6.31
CA GLU A 479 13.16 -26.79 -5.99
C GLU A 479 12.15 -27.05 -4.85
N ILE A 480 11.51 -28.25 -4.86
CA ILE A 480 10.53 -28.61 -3.81
C ILE A 480 11.17 -29.26 -2.58
N GLY A 481 12.50 -29.39 -2.53
CA GLY A 481 13.24 -30.01 -1.43
C GLY A 481 13.09 -31.51 -1.32
N LEU A 482 12.48 -32.18 -2.30
CA LEU A 482 12.27 -33.64 -2.30
C LEU A 482 13.57 -34.40 -2.64
N ILE A 483 14.53 -33.75 -3.30
CA ILE A 483 15.80 -34.36 -3.73
C ILE A 483 16.57 -34.95 -2.56
N THR A 484 16.44 -34.41 -1.36
CA THR A 484 17.08 -34.92 -0.13
C THR A 484 16.59 -36.36 0.16
N LYS A 485 15.28 -36.58 0.15
CA LYS A 485 14.68 -37.91 0.40
C LYS A 485 14.98 -38.88 -0.75
N LEU A 486 14.87 -38.41 -2.01
CA LEU A 486 15.18 -39.21 -3.19
C LEU A 486 16.65 -39.63 -3.22
N GLY A 487 17.55 -38.74 -2.86
CA GLY A 487 18.97 -39.01 -2.87
C GLY A 487 19.40 -39.95 -1.74
N GLU A 488 18.84 -39.81 -0.54
CA GLU A 488 19.09 -40.78 0.55
C GLU A 488 18.61 -42.18 0.16
N TRP A 489 17.40 -42.28 -0.40
CA TRP A 489 16.89 -43.53 -0.94
C TRP A 489 17.78 -44.12 -2.06
N ALA A 490 18.24 -43.27 -2.98
CA ALA A 490 19.10 -43.69 -4.08
C ALA A 490 20.46 -44.19 -3.58
N LEU A 491 21.11 -43.47 -2.66
CA LEU A 491 22.34 -43.87 -1.99
C LEU A 491 22.20 -45.23 -1.34
N LEU A 492 21.19 -45.41 -0.48
CA LEU A 492 20.98 -46.65 0.23
C LEU A 492 20.70 -47.81 -0.74
N THR A 493 19.86 -47.60 -1.74
CA THR A 493 19.50 -48.62 -2.75
C THR A 493 20.71 -48.98 -3.59
N ALA A 494 21.52 -48.00 -4.05
CA ALA A 494 22.73 -48.26 -4.83
C ALA A 494 23.80 -49.02 -4.00
N CYS A 495 24.02 -48.63 -2.74
CA CYS A 495 24.97 -49.31 -1.86
C CYS A 495 24.55 -50.74 -1.54
N ARG A 496 23.27 -50.99 -1.27
CA ARG A 496 22.74 -52.37 -1.07
C ARG A 496 22.90 -53.22 -2.31
N GLN A 497 22.63 -52.65 -3.49
CA GLN A 497 22.80 -53.38 -4.74
C GLN A 497 24.26 -53.69 -5.07
N ALA A 498 25.18 -52.76 -4.82
CA ALA A 498 26.63 -52.96 -4.99
C ALA A 498 27.16 -54.02 -4.01
N LYS A 499 26.72 -54.00 -2.75
CA LYS A 499 27.04 -55.02 -1.76
C LYS A 499 26.56 -56.42 -2.23
N TYR A 500 25.30 -56.50 -2.66
CA TYR A 500 24.74 -57.75 -3.21
C TYR A 500 25.59 -58.30 -4.38
N TRP A 501 25.97 -57.46 -5.35
CA TRP A 501 26.81 -57.87 -6.48
C TRP A 501 28.23 -58.29 -6.01
N SER A 502 28.80 -57.58 -5.07
CA SER A 502 30.11 -57.95 -4.49
C SER A 502 30.03 -59.34 -3.80
N ASP A 503 28.98 -59.63 -3.10
CA ASP A 503 28.75 -60.94 -2.45
C ASP A 503 28.51 -62.08 -3.45
N GLN A 504 27.97 -61.75 -4.63
CA GLN A 504 27.79 -62.65 -5.76
C GLN A 504 29.11 -62.85 -6.57
N GLY A 505 30.22 -62.25 -6.17
CA GLY A 505 31.50 -62.40 -6.80
C GLY A 505 31.83 -61.45 -7.92
N LEU A 506 31.04 -60.41 -8.16
CA LEU A 506 31.34 -59.32 -9.09
C LEU A 506 32.39 -58.36 -8.49
N LYS A 507 33.64 -58.78 -8.40
CA LYS A 507 34.75 -58.03 -7.74
C LYS A 507 35.85 -57.64 -8.75
N PRO A 508 36.54 -56.49 -8.53
CA PRO A 508 36.17 -55.38 -7.64
C PRO A 508 35.06 -54.53 -8.23
N PHE A 509 34.12 -54.05 -7.38
CA PHE A 509 32.94 -53.33 -7.88
C PHE A 509 32.77 -51.99 -7.16
N GLN A 510 32.84 -50.89 -7.88
CA GLN A 510 32.57 -49.53 -7.39
C GLN A 510 31.19 -49.10 -7.83
N ILE A 511 30.46 -48.43 -6.98
CA ILE A 511 29.18 -47.78 -7.30
C ILE A 511 29.30 -46.28 -7.18
N ALA A 512 29.03 -45.60 -8.29
CA ALA A 512 29.03 -44.15 -8.35
C ALA A 512 27.59 -43.62 -8.19
N VAL A 513 27.41 -42.61 -7.38
CA VAL A 513 26.11 -41.98 -7.11
C VAL A 513 26.24 -40.47 -7.15
N ASN A 514 25.36 -39.84 -7.92
CA ASN A 514 25.29 -38.39 -8.05
C ASN A 514 24.73 -37.75 -6.78
N LEU A 515 25.36 -36.68 -6.32
CA LEU A 515 24.95 -35.88 -5.16
C LEU A 515 24.60 -34.46 -5.61
N SER A 516 23.35 -34.05 -5.35
CA SER A 516 22.87 -32.72 -5.73
C SER A 516 23.45 -31.60 -4.84
N SER A 517 23.40 -30.37 -5.34
CA SER A 517 23.85 -29.20 -4.59
C SER A 517 23.06 -28.99 -3.27
N VAL A 518 21.77 -29.30 -3.27
CA VAL A 518 20.90 -29.19 -2.10
C VAL A 518 21.33 -30.20 -1.03
N GLN A 519 21.62 -31.44 -1.41
CA GLN A 519 22.07 -32.49 -0.51
C GLN A 519 23.46 -32.20 0.06
N PHE A 520 24.40 -31.71 -0.77
CA PHE A 520 25.75 -31.43 -0.31
C PHE A 520 25.79 -30.34 0.77
N HIS A 521 24.94 -29.33 0.70
CA HIS A 521 24.86 -28.26 1.69
C HIS A 521 23.90 -28.57 2.85
N GLN A 522 23.33 -29.79 2.89
CA GLN A 522 22.46 -30.22 3.97
C GLN A 522 23.26 -30.48 5.25
N ASP A 523 22.73 -30.00 6.36
CA ASP A 523 23.34 -30.32 7.68
C ASP A 523 23.28 -31.84 7.93
N GLY A 524 24.40 -32.41 8.40
CA GLY A 524 24.45 -33.81 8.76
C GLY A 524 24.68 -34.80 7.60
N LEU A 525 25.05 -34.33 6.39
CA LEU A 525 25.34 -35.19 5.24
C LEU A 525 26.30 -36.35 5.55
N VAL A 526 27.40 -36.08 6.27
CA VAL A 526 28.41 -37.10 6.65
C VAL A 526 27.76 -38.21 7.45
N GLY A 527 26.92 -37.90 8.44
CA GLY A 527 26.19 -38.85 9.22
C GLY A 527 25.17 -39.68 8.43
N ILE A 528 24.52 -39.09 7.44
CA ILE A 528 23.59 -39.79 6.54
C ILE A 528 24.38 -40.83 5.73
N ILE A 529 25.52 -40.48 5.18
CA ILE A 529 26.36 -41.39 4.38
C ILE A 529 26.94 -42.49 5.27
N GLU A 530 27.38 -42.18 6.49
CA GLU A 530 27.83 -43.18 7.47
C GLU A 530 26.72 -44.20 7.75
N ASN A 531 25.51 -43.74 8.02
CA ASN A 531 24.37 -44.62 8.26
C ASN A 531 24.06 -45.49 7.04
N VAL A 532 24.15 -44.96 5.83
CA VAL A 532 23.93 -45.71 4.58
C VAL A 532 24.99 -46.82 4.44
N LEU A 533 26.27 -46.54 4.69
CA LEU A 533 27.34 -47.55 4.63
C LEU A 533 27.15 -48.64 5.68
N VAL A 534 26.79 -48.27 6.90
CA VAL A 534 26.51 -49.24 7.99
C VAL A 534 25.32 -50.12 7.62
N GLU A 535 24.22 -49.53 7.16
CA GLU A 535 22.98 -50.21 6.84
C GLU A 535 23.12 -51.15 5.61
N SER A 536 23.87 -50.71 4.60
CA SER A 536 24.09 -51.49 3.38
C SER A 536 25.20 -52.54 3.54
N GLY A 537 26.13 -52.36 4.49
CA GLY A 537 27.32 -53.20 4.65
C GLY A 537 28.33 -53.06 3.48
N LEU A 538 28.26 -52.01 2.67
CA LEU A 538 29.21 -51.75 1.60
C LEU A 538 30.49 -51.15 2.18
N ALA A 539 31.65 -51.64 1.75
CA ALA A 539 32.92 -51.00 2.11
C ALA A 539 33.01 -49.58 1.49
N ALA A 540 33.39 -48.58 2.30
CA ALA A 540 33.42 -47.17 1.90
C ALA A 540 34.21 -46.92 0.61
N GLU A 541 35.34 -47.63 0.39
CA GLU A 541 36.17 -47.58 -0.80
C GLU A 541 35.46 -47.95 -2.10
N ASN A 542 34.32 -48.62 -2.00
CA ASN A 542 33.47 -49.00 -3.15
C ASN A 542 32.38 -48.00 -3.46
N LEU A 543 32.17 -46.99 -2.63
CA LEU A 543 31.25 -45.89 -2.93
C LEU A 543 31.98 -44.68 -3.50
N VAL A 544 31.58 -44.24 -4.67
CA VAL A 544 32.02 -43.00 -5.32
C VAL A 544 30.90 -42.00 -5.27
N LEU A 545 31.13 -40.81 -4.71
CA LEU A 545 30.21 -39.71 -4.78
C LEU A 545 30.60 -38.75 -5.90
N GLU A 546 29.65 -38.48 -6.77
CA GLU A 546 29.81 -37.58 -7.91
C GLU A 546 29.22 -36.23 -7.61
N LEU A 547 29.99 -35.16 -7.78
CA LEU A 547 29.68 -33.78 -7.46
C LEU A 547 29.93 -32.91 -8.69
N THR A 548 28.97 -32.11 -9.11
CA THR A 548 29.21 -31.22 -10.25
C THR A 548 30.28 -30.18 -9.95
N GLU A 549 31.01 -29.75 -10.96
CA GLU A 549 32.04 -28.70 -10.85
C GLU A 549 31.50 -27.45 -10.15
N SER A 550 30.36 -26.94 -10.59
CA SER A 550 29.73 -25.73 -10.04
C SER A 550 29.41 -25.84 -8.54
N LEU A 551 29.07 -27.03 -8.06
CA LEU A 551 28.80 -27.28 -6.65
C LEU A 551 30.03 -27.05 -5.79
N VAL A 552 31.14 -27.66 -6.17
CA VAL A 552 32.36 -27.69 -5.36
C VAL A 552 33.02 -26.30 -5.34
N MET A 553 32.84 -25.50 -6.41
CA MET A 553 33.45 -24.15 -6.53
C MET A 553 32.71 -23.06 -5.78
N LYS A 554 31.43 -23.24 -5.42
CA LYS A 554 30.53 -22.15 -4.93
C LYS A 554 30.83 -21.72 -3.48
N ASP A 555 31.30 -22.58 -2.59
CA ASP A 555 31.61 -22.26 -1.19
C ASP A 555 32.82 -23.08 -0.74
N SER A 556 33.98 -22.78 -1.37
CA SER A 556 35.15 -23.64 -1.42
C SER A 556 35.70 -24.04 -0.04
N GLU A 557 35.70 -23.18 0.96
CA GLU A 557 36.26 -23.51 2.28
C GLU A 557 35.38 -24.48 3.09
N LYS A 558 34.06 -24.29 3.10
CA LYS A 558 33.12 -25.22 3.73
C LYS A 558 33.07 -26.55 2.98
N SER A 559 33.08 -26.49 1.64
CA SER A 559 33.09 -27.65 0.77
C SER A 559 34.31 -28.53 1.03
N ILE A 560 35.51 -27.96 1.15
CA ILE A 560 36.75 -28.68 1.48
C ILE A 560 36.60 -29.42 2.82
N GLY A 561 36.02 -28.79 3.83
CA GLY A 561 35.80 -29.41 5.13
C GLY A 561 34.91 -30.67 5.05
N ALA A 562 33.79 -30.60 4.36
CA ALA A 562 32.90 -31.73 4.18
C ALA A 562 33.54 -32.85 3.35
N LEU A 563 34.18 -32.51 2.24
CA LEU A 563 34.90 -33.48 1.41
C LEU A 563 36.02 -34.22 2.15
N ASN A 564 36.77 -33.53 3.02
CA ASN A 564 37.82 -34.17 3.85
C ASN A 564 37.22 -35.15 4.86
N GLN A 565 36.07 -34.83 5.46
CA GLN A 565 35.39 -35.77 6.37
C GLN A 565 34.96 -37.05 5.61
N LEU A 566 34.37 -36.90 4.41
CA LEU A 566 34.00 -38.04 3.57
C LEU A 566 35.22 -38.87 3.17
N LYS A 567 36.34 -38.25 2.81
CA LYS A 567 37.58 -38.96 2.52
C LYS A 567 38.14 -39.73 3.72
N THR A 568 38.05 -39.17 4.92
CA THR A 568 38.49 -39.86 6.15
C THR A 568 37.71 -41.13 6.40
N MET A 569 36.42 -41.23 5.93
CA MET A 569 35.62 -42.45 5.97
C MET A 569 36.08 -43.51 4.93
N GLY A 570 36.97 -43.16 4.00
CA GLY A 570 37.48 -44.02 2.94
C GLY A 570 36.70 -43.94 1.61
N LEU A 571 35.75 -43.03 1.46
CA LEU A 571 35.00 -42.84 0.25
C LEU A 571 35.86 -42.33 -0.90
N GLN A 572 35.39 -42.59 -2.12
CA GLN A 572 35.96 -42.01 -3.33
C GLN A 572 35.11 -40.84 -3.81
N LEU A 573 35.73 -39.77 -4.31
CA LEU A 573 35.05 -38.54 -4.74
C LEU A 573 35.37 -38.25 -6.19
N ALA A 574 34.35 -37.90 -6.97
CA ALA A 574 34.50 -37.51 -8.38
C ALA A 574 33.91 -36.11 -8.61
N VAL A 575 34.62 -35.34 -9.43
CA VAL A 575 34.05 -34.08 -9.97
C VAL A 575 33.47 -34.38 -11.34
N ASP A 576 32.19 -34.08 -11.50
CA ASP A 576 31.38 -34.33 -12.69
C ASP A 576 31.20 -33.08 -13.55
N ASP A 577 30.85 -33.26 -14.83
CA ASP A 577 30.66 -32.21 -15.85
C ASP A 577 31.84 -31.25 -16.00
N PHE A 578 33.07 -31.75 -15.82
CA PHE A 578 34.27 -30.91 -15.81
C PHE A 578 34.54 -30.27 -17.17
N GLY A 579 34.81 -28.97 -17.16
CA GLY A 579 35.10 -28.13 -18.32
C GLY A 579 33.92 -27.30 -18.83
N THR A 580 32.70 -27.50 -18.29
CA THR A 580 31.52 -26.71 -18.67
C THR A 580 31.35 -25.43 -17.83
N GLY A 581 32.18 -25.28 -16.75
CA GLY A 581 32.12 -24.17 -15.80
C GLY A 581 33.41 -23.35 -15.74
N TYR A 582 33.47 -22.43 -14.78
CA TYR A 582 34.67 -21.61 -14.50
C TYR A 582 35.55 -22.33 -13.48
N SER A 583 36.40 -23.24 -13.95
CA SER A 583 37.35 -23.94 -13.08
C SER A 583 38.53 -23.05 -12.63
N SER A 584 38.63 -22.83 -11.32
CA SER A 584 39.86 -22.33 -10.74
C SER A 584 40.79 -23.50 -10.41
N LEU A 585 41.83 -23.66 -11.18
CA LEU A 585 42.88 -24.69 -10.97
C LEU A 585 43.48 -24.68 -9.54
N SER A 586 43.48 -23.52 -8.89
CA SER A 586 43.96 -23.37 -7.52
C SER A 586 43.09 -24.12 -6.50
N TYR A 587 41.78 -24.20 -6.73
CA TYR A 587 40.86 -24.96 -5.87
C TYR A 587 40.86 -26.44 -6.18
N LEU A 588 40.93 -26.83 -7.46
CA LEU A 588 40.98 -28.23 -7.87
C LEU A 588 42.16 -28.96 -7.18
N LYS A 589 43.33 -28.32 -7.03
CA LYS A 589 44.46 -28.84 -6.30
C LYS A 589 44.22 -29.08 -4.79
N ARG A 590 43.28 -28.33 -4.19
CA ARG A 590 42.97 -28.40 -2.75
C ARG A 590 41.88 -29.40 -2.42
N PHE A 591 41.09 -29.82 -3.41
CA PHE A 591 40.01 -30.78 -3.19
C PHE A 591 40.55 -32.22 -3.04
N PRO A 592 40.09 -32.97 -2.05
CA PRO A 592 40.51 -34.33 -1.83
C PRO A 592 39.73 -35.32 -2.74
N ILE A 593 39.81 -35.12 -4.06
CA ILE A 593 39.09 -35.90 -5.07
C ILE A 593 39.97 -37.00 -5.67
N ASP A 594 39.35 -38.04 -6.24
CA ASP A 594 40.02 -39.19 -6.87
C ASP A 594 39.81 -39.21 -8.38
N TYR A 595 38.66 -38.75 -8.84
CA TYR A 595 38.24 -38.81 -10.23
C TYR A 595 37.85 -37.46 -10.78
N LEU A 596 38.14 -37.27 -12.05
CA LEU A 596 37.68 -36.17 -12.85
C LEU A 596 36.90 -36.75 -14.04
N LYS A 597 35.60 -36.42 -14.18
CA LYS A 597 34.73 -36.87 -15.26
C LYS A 597 34.69 -35.79 -16.33
N ILE A 598 35.03 -36.19 -17.59
CA ILE A 598 34.98 -35.29 -18.74
C ILE A 598 33.58 -35.32 -19.29
N ASP A 599 32.92 -34.15 -19.36
CA ASP A 599 31.57 -34.04 -19.88
C ASP A 599 31.43 -34.54 -21.33
N ARG A 600 30.30 -35.15 -21.63
CA ARG A 600 29.92 -35.67 -22.95
C ARG A 600 30.13 -34.67 -24.09
N SER A 601 29.90 -33.37 -23.86
CA SER A 601 30.02 -32.33 -24.89
C SER A 601 31.41 -32.30 -25.53
N PHE A 602 32.50 -32.55 -24.77
CA PHE A 602 33.88 -32.62 -25.29
C PHE A 602 34.22 -33.97 -25.94
N ILE A 603 33.48 -35.02 -25.61
CA ILE A 603 33.72 -36.37 -26.15
C ILE A 603 32.98 -36.59 -27.47
N LYS A 604 31.79 -35.98 -27.62
CA LYS A 604 30.93 -36.17 -28.75
C LYS A 604 31.62 -35.97 -30.11
N ASP A 605 32.32 -34.88 -30.27
CA ASP A 605 32.98 -34.47 -31.51
C ASP A 605 34.50 -34.59 -31.46
N VAL A 606 35.08 -35.31 -30.47
CA VAL A 606 36.52 -35.42 -30.20
C VAL A 606 37.34 -35.95 -31.37
N THR A 607 36.77 -36.71 -32.27
CA THR A 607 37.43 -37.29 -33.46
C THR A 607 37.32 -36.39 -34.70
N THR A 608 36.42 -35.42 -34.71
CA THR A 608 36.14 -34.54 -35.87
C THR A 608 36.48 -33.06 -35.59
N ASN A 609 36.44 -32.63 -34.33
CA ASN A 609 36.73 -31.28 -33.90
C ASN A 609 38.09 -31.19 -33.17
N LEU A 610 39.03 -30.47 -33.75
CA LEU A 610 40.40 -30.30 -33.20
C LEU A 610 40.38 -29.55 -31.85
N GLU A 611 39.43 -28.67 -31.61
CA GLU A 611 39.29 -27.93 -30.40
C GLU A 611 38.88 -28.86 -29.24
N ASP A 612 37.84 -29.68 -29.44
CA ASP A 612 37.39 -30.68 -28.46
C ASP A 612 38.48 -31.72 -28.17
N ALA A 613 39.20 -32.18 -29.21
CA ALA A 613 40.35 -33.07 -29.03
C ALA A 613 41.47 -32.46 -28.19
N SER A 614 41.75 -31.17 -28.39
CA SER A 614 42.74 -30.45 -27.63
C SER A 614 42.35 -30.24 -26.18
N ILE A 615 41.09 -29.83 -25.94
CA ILE A 615 40.49 -29.65 -24.60
C ILE A 615 40.49 -30.99 -23.84
N THR A 616 39.98 -32.06 -24.45
CA THR A 616 39.99 -33.39 -23.83
C THR A 616 41.38 -33.86 -23.46
N THR A 617 42.36 -33.66 -24.37
CA THR A 617 43.77 -34.01 -24.11
C THR A 617 44.36 -33.21 -22.95
N ALA A 618 44.04 -31.90 -22.89
CA ALA A 618 44.47 -31.01 -21.81
C ALA A 618 43.90 -31.43 -20.45
N ILE A 619 42.58 -31.78 -20.41
CA ILE A 619 41.89 -32.24 -19.19
C ILE A 619 42.55 -33.54 -18.68
N ILE A 620 42.79 -34.55 -19.55
CA ILE A 620 43.43 -35.80 -19.16
C ILE A 620 44.84 -35.53 -18.59
N THR A 621 45.65 -34.69 -19.26
CA THR A 621 47.02 -34.34 -18.81
C THR A 621 46.99 -33.60 -17.48
N LEU A 622 46.04 -32.67 -17.28
CA LEU A 622 45.87 -31.94 -16.06
C LEU A 622 45.52 -32.86 -14.89
N ALA A 623 44.54 -33.73 -15.07
CA ALA A 623 44.08 -34.67 -14.05
C ALA A 623 45.23 -35.59 -13.60
N HIS A 624 45.96 -36.16 -14.52
CA HIS A 624 47.16 -37.01 -14.22
C HIS A 624 48.25 -36.24 -13.49
N SER A 625 48.50 -34.96 -13.86
CA SER A 625 49.43 -34.09 -13.18
C SER A 625 49.04 -33.80 -11.73
N LEU A 626 47.76 -33.94 -11.39
CA LEU A 626 47.22 -33.81 -10.05
C LEU A 626 47.02 -35.16 -9.35
N ASN A 627 47.49 -36.28 -9.93
CA ASN A 627 47.32 -37.66 -9.46
C ASN A 627 45.84 -38.08 -9.40
N LEU A 628 44.97 -37.55 -10.28
CA LEU A 628 43.57 -37.91 -10.40
C LEU A 628 43.41 -38.92 -11.54
N GLN A 629 42.45 -39.85 -11.42
CA GLN A 629 42.00 -40.70 -12.50
C GLN A 629 40.96 -39.97 -13.35
N VAL A 630 40.92 -40.28 -14.64
CA VAL A 630 39.98 -39.64 -15.57
C VAL A 630 38.90 -40.63 -16.02
N VAL A 631 37.67 -40.16 -16.00
CA VAL A 631 36.52 -40.86 -16.55
C VAL A 631 35.99 -40.09 -17.76
N ALA A 632 35.96 -40.67 -18.94
CA ALA A 632 35.33 -40.04 -20.11
C ALA A 632 33.89 -40.47 -20.25
N GLU A 633 32.95 -39.51 -20.37
CA GLU A 633 31.54 -39.76 -20.52
C GLU A 633 31.03 -39.65 -21.94
N GLY A 634 29.92 -40.36 -22.25
CA GLY A 634 29.25 -40.25 -23.53
C GLY A 634 30.04 -40.85 -24.69
N VAL A 635 30.83 -41.86 -24.43
CA VAL A 635 31.57 -42.62 -25.50
C VAL A 635 30.56 -43.43 -26.30
N GLU A 636 30.44 -43.13 -27.60
CA GLU A 636 29.43 -43.72 -28.48
C GLU A 636 30.02 -44.48 -29.64
N THR A 637 31.28 -44.18 -30.01
CA THR A 637 31.94 -44.83 -31.17
C THR A 637 33.29 -45.45 -30.81
N ILE A 638 33.77 -46.40 -31.62
CA ILE A 638 35.04 -47.09 -31.48
C ILE A 638 36.21 -46.11 -31.70
N GLU A 639 36.01 -45.12 -32.56
CA GLU A 639 37.02 -44.07 -32.84
C GLU A 639 37.24 -43.17 -31.65
N GLN A 640 36.17 -42.80 -30.93
CA GLN A 640 36.26 -42.07 -29.66
C GLN A 640 36.99 -42.90 -28.59
N GLU A 641 36.64 -44.17 -28.44
CA GLU A 641 37.33 -45.10 -27.54
C GLU A 641 38.83 -45.17 -27.85
N ALA A 642 39.18 -45.37 -29.13
CA ALA A 642 40.59 -45.45 -29.59
C ALA A 642 41.36 -44.18 -29.29
N PHE A 643 40.76 -43.00 -29.53
CA PHE A 643 41.35 -41.69 -29.17
C PHE A 643 41.63 -41.59 -27.68
N LEU A 644 40.63 -41.89 -26.85
CA LEU A 644 40.71 -41.80 -25.39
C LEU A 644 41.79 -42.76 -24.81
N LYS A 645 41.82 -44.00 -25.32
CA LYS A 645 42.85 -44.98 -24.97
C LYS A 645 44.26 -44.45 -25.37
N GLY A 646 44.38 -43.90 -26.58
CA GLY A 646 45.62 -43.30 -27.04
C GLY A 646 46.14 -42.12 -26.20
N LYS A 647 45.23 -41.41 -25.49
CA LYS A 647 45.54 -40.32 -24.55
C LYS A 647 45.68 -40.78 -23.10
N GLY A 648 45.48 -42.08 -22.82
CA GLY A 648 45.66 -42.65 -21.49
C GLY A 648 44.49 -42.46 -20.57
N CYS A 649 43.24 -42.30 -21.06
CA CYS A 649 42.06 -42.17 -20.21
C CYS A 649 41.85 -43.45 -19.38
N ASP A 650 41.63 -43.31 -18.04
CA ASP A 650 41.62 -44.42 -17.10
C ASP A 650 40.32 -45.24 -17.16
N LYS A 651 39.21 -44.55 -17.28
CA LYS A 651 37.89 -45.16 -17.35
C LYS A 651 37.02 -44.52 -18.43
N MET A 652 36.06 -45.26 -18.95
CA MET A 652 35.17 -44.80 -20.02
C MET A 652 33.75 -45.29 -19.74
N GLN A 653 32.77 -44.46 -20.07
CA GLN A 653 31.37 -44.72 -19.95
C GLN A 653 30.64 -44.18 -21.17
N GLY A 654 29.65 -44.93 -21.68
CA GLY A 654 28.87 -44.44 -22.80
C GLY A 654 28.06 -45.54 -23.49
N TYR A 655 27.28 -45.14 -24.51
CA TYR A 655 26.41 -46.03 -25.26
C TYR A 655 27.12 -47.00 -26.15
N LEU A 656 28.39 -46.81 -26.41
CA LEU A 656 29.24 -47.79 -27.05
C LEU A 656 29.24 -49.11 -26.27
N TYR A 657 29.27 -49.05 -24.95
CA TYR A 657 29.27 -50.22 -24.09
C TYR A 657 27.87 -50.66 -23.74
N SER A 658 27.07 -49.75 -23.16
CA SER A 658 25.67 -50.00 -22.87
C SER A 658 24.95 -48.72 -22.47
N LYS A 659 23.64 -48.66 -22.71
CA LYS A 659 22.73 -47.72 -22.07
C LYS A 659 22.53 -48.10 -20.60
N PRO A 660 22.13 -47.16 -19.72
CA PRO A 660 21.73 -47.49 -18.36
C PRO A 660 20.63 -48.54 -18.34
N MET A 661 20.78 -49.58 -17.53
CA MET A 661 19.88 -50.75 -17.50
C MET A 661 19.50 -51.12 -16.05
N ALA A 662 18.40 -51.84 -15.88
CA ALA A 662 17.94 -52.32 -14.58
C ALA A 662 18.98 -53.30 -13.99
N SER A 663 18.96 -53.43 -12.63
CA SER A 663 19.96 -54.25 -11.91
C SER A 663 20.09 -55.67 -12.39
N SER A 664 18.99 -56.34 -12.73
CA SER A 664 18.99 -57.72 -13.23
C SER A 664 19.64 -57.82 -14.62
N GLN A 665 19.42 -56.83 -15.50
CA GLN A 665 20.03 -56.78 -16.83
C GLN A 665 21.53 -56.45 -16.73
N PHE A 666 21.91 -55.58 -15.76
CA PHE A 666 23.32 -55.27 -15.50
C PHE A 666 24.11 -56.47 -15.05
N GLU A 667 23.55 -57.31 -14.18
CA GLU A 667 24.18 -58.54 -13.71
C GLU A 667 24.44 -59.53 -14.88
N GLN A 668 23.44 -59.67 -15.78
CA GLN A 668 23.59 -60.51 -16.97
C GLN A 668 24.66 -59.96 -17.91
N TYR A 669 24.65 -58.66 -18.13
CA TYR A 669 25.64 -57.96 -18.96
C TYR A 669 27.04 -58.13 -18.40
N TYR A 670 27.26 -57.93 -17.08
CA TYR A 670 28.52 -58.11 -16.42
C TYR A 670 29.10 -59.53 -16.61
N LYS A 671 28.28 -60.59 -16.36
CA LYS A 671 28.67 -61.98 -16.53
C LYS A 671 29.02 -62.26 -17.97
N ALA A 672 28.26 -61.80 -18.93
CA ALA A 672 28.53 -62.01 -20.36
C ALA A 672 29.81 -61.28 -20.79
N HIS A 673 30.01 -60.01 -20.41
CA HIS A 673 31.19 -59.22 -20.75
C HIS A 673 32.47 -59.85 -20.19
N THR A 674 32.46 -60.26 -18.91
CA THR A 674 33.59 -60.93 -18.29
C THR A 674 33.97 -62.23 -18.99
N LYS A 675 32.99 -63.03 -19.40
CA LYS A 675 33.21 -64.30 -20.12
C LYS A 675 33.82 -64.06 -21.51
N VAL A 676 33.40 -63.00 -22.22
CA VAL A 676 34.01 -62.64 -23.52
C VAL A 676 35.46 -62.19 -23.35
N LEU A 677 35.74 -61.34 -22.34
CA LEU A 677 37.05 -60.86 -22.05
C LEU A 677 38.06 -61.97 -21.65
N CYS A 678 37.61 -62.94 -20.85
CA CYS A 678 38.46 -64.11 -20.51
C CYS A 678 38.80 -64.92 -21.77
N LYS A 679 37.88 -65.08 -22.71
CA LYS A 679 38.13 -65.80 -23.97
C LYS A 679 39.07 -65.04 -24.94
N LEU A 680 39.18 -63.71 -24.82
CA LEU A 680 40.05 -62.90 -25.66
C LEU A 680 41.48 -62.82 -25.07
N LEU A 681 41.67 -63.16 -23.78
CA LEU A 681 42.96 -63.16 -23.09
C LEU A 681 43.58 -64.57 -22.99
N GLU A 682 42.79 -65.62 -23.28
CA GLU A 682 43.26 -66.99 -23.54
C GLU A 682 43.68 -67.10 -25.04
#